data_8a0f7b6deffcbbafde426bae10599460
#
_entry.id   8a0f7b6deffcbbafde426bae10599460
#
_cell.length_a   1.000
_cell.length_b   1.000
_cell.length_c   1.000
_cell.angle_alpha   90.00
_cell.angle_beta   90.00
_cell.angle_gamma   90.00
#
_symmetry.space_group_name_H-M   'P 1'
#
loop_
_entity.id
_entity.type
_entity.pdbx_description
1 polymer ?
#
loop_
_entity_poly.entity_id
_entity_poly.type
_entity_poly.pdbx_seq_one_letter_code
_entity_poly.pdbx_strand_id
1 'polypeptide(L)'
;MGLKLGQTIMLGENDYAAVKIVGVFRAKDPGARYWSHDSDILHVIEQQPPGGQDHVKHITTLMSDAGLTALSGEGRNLSYRWVLPLDARAANALDVPGLRAAAAEFDRVVGLQTTGSPYRVETALSKLLGDFLAALSTAQTVMYLVLGGLLTVALGVIVLAVQLLADKLDHTLTLARARGGSLPQVAGTAAALTGLAVAPAALLGYALSFLVPGPVLPIVHAGPAIVVAVAVGFAAVRPALVHRTPLHGSRGDVATARPSAKRITLEVLVVVLAPAGAYLLRARGLSASGGQDPFLLVVPVALTAAAALITLRCYPYPLRLLVRLTSRGRAAVPFLGLTRAARARAGSLLPVLILLPALGVSVFAAVVSDGIATTQRTASWQQVGAPIKVTAESEIPAEVIERVRGLAGVEQVVLAQTGRVQIGYGAERAEAIAVDVAQWRRLLVGAPVGLPPLSDGALVSPELRGRGTFEMGWQSRVKLATRGVIESVPGFHTQGKFLIVPIGVQTRPAVNTLLIGGDVALPELARLVPSAIVTSQESALRAIQDDPLTSTVRWTLVIVTVALAAYALIAVVLSLVIGAAERALAVSFLRTLGLSERQAQRLTVLEILPMIVVTALVGLGLGLGLPAALGPGVDLSSYAGDLPVGDYSLDLFLPSALTAGLAAVAVLGAYAHTAISRRRSLGAVLRVGDLP
;
A
#
# COMPACT_ATOMS: atom_id res chain seq x y z
N MET A 1 36.47 19.99 27.86
CA MET A 1 36.64 21.42 28.22
C MET A 1 37.78 21.73 29.21
N GLY A 2 38.28 20.81 30.00
CA GLY A 2 39.33 21.05 30.96
C GLY A 2 38.97 21.98 32.13
N LEU A 3 37.69 22.13 32.41
CA LEU A 3 37.17 22.98 33.50
C LEU A 3 37.48 22.37 34.86
N LYS A 4 37.82 23.20 35.84
CA LYS A 4 38.22 22.78 37.21
C LYS A 4 37.19 23.29 38.24
N LEU A 5 37.03 22.52 39.32
CA LEU A 5 36.25 22.96 40.47
C LEU A 5 36.82 24.28 41.06
N GLY A 6 35.94 25.20 41.39
CA GLY A 6 36.29 26.52 41.89
C GLY A 6 36.62 27.56 40.81
N GLN A 7 36.74 27.18 39.56
CA GLN A 7 36.95 28.08 38.42
C GLN A 7 35.71 28.90 38.14
N THR A 8 35.91 30.20 37.89
CA THR A 8 34.83 31.07 37.39
C THR A 8 34.87 31.11 35.86
N ILE A 9 33.76 30.87 35.23
CA ILE A 9 33.55 30.94 33.78
C ILE A 9 32.50 31.99 33.45
N MET A 10 32.57 32.53 32.23
CA MET A 10 31.57 33.45 31.69
C MET A 10 30.59 32.62 30.83
N LEU A 11 29.32 32.63 31.19
CA LEU A 11 28.27 31.97 30.45
C LEU A 11 27.39 33.02 29.74
N GLY A 12 26.93 32.72 28.51
CA GLY A 12 26.10 33.55 27.67
C GLY A 12 26.74 33.86 26.34
N GLU A 13 25.98 34.33 25.37
CA GLU A 13 26.46 34.74 24.04
C GLU A 13 26.71 36.25 23.97
N ASN A 14 25.74 37.04 24.44
CA ASN A 14 25.79 38.52 24.38
C ASN A 14 25.75 39.19 25.77
N ASP A 15 25.20 38.49 26.74
CA ASP A 15 25.08 38.94 28.14
C ASP A 15 25.72 37.92 29.07
N TYR A 16 27.00 38.14 29.37
CA TYR A 16 27.83 37.20 30.11
C TYR A 16 27.54 37.25 31.60
N ALA A 17 27.26 36.05 32.18
CA ALA A 17 27.23 35.86 33.63
C ALA A 17 28.47 35.15 34.11
N ALA A 18 29.12 35.69 35.16
CA ALA A 18 30.20 35.04 35.84
C ALA A 18 29.67 33.94 36.77
N VAL A 19 29.95 32.68 36.45
CA VAL A 19 29.43 31.52 37.19
C VAL A 19 30.62 30.71 37.72
N LYS A 20 30.58 30.36 38.99
CA LYS A 20 31.62 29.54 39.65
C LYS A 20 31.24 28.07 39.60
N ILE A 21 32.14 27.23 39.15
CA ILE A 21 31.96 25.78 39.10
C ILE A 21 32.07 25.22 40.53
N VAL A 22 30.96 24.73 41.07
CA VAL A 22 30.91 24.19 42.44
C VAL A 22 30.88 22.66 42.48
N GLY A 23 30.61 22.00 41.36
CA GLY A 23 30.55 20.55 41.30
C GLY A 23 30.59 19.99 39.87
N VAL A 24 30.83 18.71 39.79
CA VAL A 24 30.74 17.90 38.57
C VAL A 24 29.79 16.75 38.82
N PHE A 25 28.86 16.54 37.93
CA PHE A 25 27.88 15.44 38.04
C PHE A 25 28.17 14.36 36.99
N ARG A 26 27.68 13.15 37.26
CA ARG A 26 27.62 12.05 36.32
C ARG A 26 26.18 11.50 36.34
N ALA A 27 25.58 11.35 35.19
CA ALA A 27 24.28 10.71 35.10
C ALA A 27 24.34 9.25 35.59
N LYS A 28 23.44 8.84 36.46
CA LYS A 28 23.31 7.43 36.92
C LYS A 28 22.90 6.53 35.78
N ASP A 29 21.96 6.99 34.96
CA ASP A 29 21.50 6.34 33.76
C ASP A 29 21.54 7.37 32.61
N PRO A 30 22.60 7.34 31.78
CA PRO A 30 22.73 8.25 30.63
C PRO A 30 21.63 8.04 29.57
N GLY A 31 21.02 6.86 29.51
CA GLY A 31 19.92 6.53 28.60
C GLY A 31 18.54 6.97 29.09
N ALA A 32 18.44 7.52 30.31
CA ALA A 32 17.16 7.95 30.84
C ALA A 32 16.56 9.09 30.00
N ARG A 33 15.27 9.00 29.72
CA ARG A 33 14.49 9.92 28.88
C ARG A 33 14.60 11.38 29.33
N TYR A 34 14.88 11.60 30.58
CA TYR A 34 15.10 12.93 31.18
C TYR A 34 16.24 13.71 30.50
N TRP A 35 17.33 13.03 30.10
CA TRP A 35 18.50 13.66 29.48
C TRP A 35 18.37 13.93 27.98
N SER A 36 17.32 13.39 27.33
CA SER A 36 17.15 13.51 25.87
C SER A 36 16.61 14.88 25.42
N HIS A 37 16.28 15.78 26.34
CA HIS A 37 15.70 17.08 26.01
C HIS A 37 16.72 18.10 25.49
N ASP A 38 17.96 18.01 26.01
CA ASP A 38 19.08 18.85 25.57
C ASP A 38 20.30 17.94 25.41
N SER A 39 20.79 17.80 24.20
CA SER A 39 21.88 16.87 23.84
C SER A 39 23.22 17.27 24.47
N ASP A 40 23.39 18.56 24.81
CA ASP A 40 24.60 19.13 25.40
C ASP A 40 24.68 19.04 26.95
N ILE A 41 23.64 18.48 27.61
CA ILE A 41 23.72 18.22 29.08
C ILE A 41 24.77 17.15 29.43
N LEU A 42 24.83 16.07 28.64
CA LEU A 42 25.74 14.96 28.91
C LEU A 42 27.02 15.01 28.04
N HIS A 43 26.97 15.71 26.92
CA HIS A 43 28.04 15.77 25.92
C HIS A 43 28.37 17.21 25.56
N VAL A 44 29.69 17.52 25.41
CA VAL A 44 30.10 18.80 24.87
C VAL A 44 29.83 18.81 23.36
N ILE A 45 29.00 19.72 22.90
CA ILE A 45 28.76 19.92 21.48
C ILE A 45 29.71 20.98 20.95
N GLU A 46 30.48 20.63 19.92
CA GLU A 46 31.32 21.58 19.20
C GLU A 46 30.60 22.03 17.94
N GLN A 47 30.21 23.29 17.91
CA GLN A 47 29.56 23.87 16.73
C GLN A 47 30.48 24.93 16.11
N GLN A 48 30.62 24.88 14.80
CA GLN A 48 31.27 25.95 14.05
C GLN A 48 30.18 26.93 13.61
N PRO A 49 30.21 28.18 14.11
CA PRO A 49 29.26 29.18 13.65
C PRO A 49 29.46 29.45 12.16
N PRO A 50 28.39 29.65 11.39
CA PRO A 50 28.46 29.95 9.96
C PRO A 50 29.35 31.21 9.73
N GLY A 51 30.43 31.06 8.96
CA GLY A 51 31.38 32.12 8.68
C GLY A 51 32.43 32.36 9.78
N GLY A 52 32.40 31.56 10.87
CA GLY A 52 33.41 31.59 11.94
C GLY A 52 34.58 30.64 11.68
N GLN A 53 35.79 31.01 12.15
CA GLN A 53 36.97 30.17 12.05
C GLN A 53 37.14 29.23 13.26
N ASP A 54 36.58 29.62 14.41
CA ASP A 54 36.76 28.91 15.68
C ASP A 54 35.52 28.04 16.01
N HIS A 55 35.82 26.83 16.55
CA HIS A 55 34.79 25.95 17.08
C HIS A 55 34.32 26.45 18.45
N VAL A 56 33.03 26.71 18.59
CA VAL A 56 32.41 27.07 19.86
C VAL A 56 31.90 25.80 20.55
N LYS A 57 32.34 25.63 21.81
CA LYS A 57 31.89 24.49 22.63
C LYS A 57 30.67 24.85 23.44
N HIS A 58 29.57 24.19 23.19
CA HIS A 58 28.33 24.33 23.93
C HIS A 58 28.21 23.23 24.96
N ILE A 59 27.80 23.60 26.17
CA ILE A 59 27.41 22.69 27.23
C ILE A 59 26.23 23.27 27.99
N THR A 60 25.32 22.42 28.43
CA THR A 60 24.29 22.77 29.40
C THR A 60 24.78 22.44 30.81
N THR A 61 24.61 23.34 31.75
CA THR A 61 25.03 23.20 33.14
C THR A 61 23.84 23.12 34.08
N LEU A 62 23.98 22.36 35.17
CA LEU A 62 23.00 22.37 36.25
C LEU A 62 23.34 23.52 37.21
N MET A 63 22.31 24.31 37.55
CA MET A 63 22.44 25.44 38.44
C MET A 63 21.53 25.24 39.66
N SER A 64 21.95 25.80 40.82
CA SER A 64 21.12 25.80 42.04
C SER A 64 20.02 26.88 41.93
N ASP A 65 18.96 26.70 42.70
CA ASP A 65 17.85 27.68 42.76
C ASP A 65 18.34 29.06 43.24
N ALA A 66 19.33 29.12 44.17
CA ALA A 66 19.94 30.37 44.57
C ALA A 66 20.73 31.05 43.46
N GLY A 67 21.41 30.27 42.64
CA GLY A 67 22.09 30.78 41.42
C GLY A 67 21.11 31.31 40.36
N LEU A 68 19.99 30.62 40.17
CA LEU A 68 18.95 31.05 39.26
C LEU A 68 18.29 32.36 39.72
N THR A 69 18.01 32.45 41.06
CA THR A 69 17.46 33.67 41.68
C THR A 69 18.41 34.85 41.52
N ALA A 70 19.72 34.63 41.74
CA ALA A 70 20.72 35.68 41.54
C ALA A 70 20.79 36.17 40.09
N LEU A 71 20.74 35.25 39.10
CA LEU A 71 20.68 35.60 37.68
C LEU A 71 19.45 36.40 37.29
N SER A 72 18.28 35.99 37.79
CA SER A 72 17.02 36.68 37.55
C SER A 72 16.97 38.08 38.18
N GLY A 73 17.63 38.26 39.33
CA GLY A 73 17.73 39.56 40.00
C GLY A 73 18.61 40.60 39.29
N GLU A 74 19.46 40.18 38.36
CA GLU A 74 20.32 41.06 37.55
C GLU A 74 19.64 41.72 36.33
N GLY A 75 18.31 41.57 36.21
CA GLY A 75 17.53 42.16 35.13
C GLY A 75 17.74 41.47 33.75
N ARG A 76 18.24 40.25 33.74
CA ARG A 76 18.47 39.48 32.53
C ARG A 76 17.19 38.89 31.97
N ASN A 77 17.11 38.83 30.66
CA ASN A 77 16.03 38.15 29.97
C ASN A 77 16.23 36.64 30.06
N LEU A 78 15.53 36.00 31.01
CA LEU A 78 15.52 34.55 31.15
C LEU A 78 14.36 33.95 30.36
N SER A 79 14.62 32.91 29.59
CA SER A 79 13.60 32.08 28.97
C SER A 79 13.42 30.78 29.77
N TYR A 80 12.17 30.44 30.04
CA TYR A 80 11.84 29.22 30.76
C TYR A 80 11.24 28.20 29.80
N ARG A 81 11.68 26.95 29.89
CA ARG A 81 11.13 25.85 29.10
C ARG A 81 10.56 24.78 30.04
N TRP A 82 9.29 24.47 29.90
CA TRP A 82 8.65 23.36 30.58
C TRP A 82 8.54 22.19 29.62
N VAL A 83 9.02 21.02 30.03
CA VAL A 83 8.91 19.78 29.26
C VAL A 83 7.75 18.98 29.81
N LEU A 84 6.75 18.75 28.96
CA LEU A 84 5.55 17.95 29.27
C LEU A 84 5.71 16.56 28.62
N PRO A 85 6.06 15.53 29.41
CA PRO A 85 6.21 14.19 28.88
C PRO A 85 4.84 13.59 28.51
N LEU A 86 4.72 13.08 27.29
CA LEU A 86 3.55 12.33 26.84
C LEU A 86 3.79 10.83 27.01
N ASP A 87 2.79 10.12 27.55
CA ASP A 87 2.81 8.67 27.57
C ASP A 87 2.31 8.12 26.23
N ALA A 88 3.24 7.78 25.36
CA ALA A 88 2.95 7.22 24.04
C ALA A 88 2.21 5.88 24.11
N ARG A 89 2.28 5.14 25.24
CA ARG A 89 1.60 3.85 25.42
C ARG A 89 0.11 4.00 25.69
N ALA A 90 -0.29 5.16 26.21
CA ALA A 90 -1.69 5.48 26.46
C ALA A 90 -2.43 5.93 25.20
N ALA A 91 -1.71 6.32 24.14
CA ALA A 91 -2.30 6.77 22.87
C ALA A 91 -2.74 5.57 22.02
N ASN A 92 -4.02 5.53 21.66
CA ASN A 92 -4.57 4.53 20.75
C ASN A 92 -4.82 5.17 19.36
N ALA A 93 -4.67 4.41 18.29
CA ALA A 93 -4.87 4.88 16.92
C ALA A 93 -6.26 5.48 16.67
N LEU A 94 -7.29 4.99 17.38
CA LEU A 94 -8.66 5.50 17.28
C LEU A 94 -8.84 6.86 17.97
N ASP A 95 -7.99 7.18 18.95
CA ASP A 95 -8.07 8.41 19.72
C ASP A 95 -7.25 9.55 19.11
N VAL A 96 -6.44 9.26 18.08
CA VAL A 96 -5.55 10.24 17.42
C VAL A 96 -6.27 11.50 16.93
N PRO A 97 -7.48 11.44 16.32
CA PRO A 97 -8.20 12.66 15.94
C PRO A 97 -8.52 13.55 17.15
N GLY A 98 -8.95 12.93 18.27
CA GLY A 98 -9.22 13.63 19.51
C GLY A 98 -7.94 14.21 20.15
N LEU A 99 -6.86 13.43 20.14
CA LEU A 99 -5.56 13.88 20.66
C LEU A 99 -5.00 15.06 19.85
N ARG A 100 -5.12 15.04 18.52
CA ARG A 100 -4.73 16.15 17.65
C ARG A 100 -5.56 17.41 17.96
N ALA A 101 -6.88 17.26 18.13
CA ALA A 101 -7.75 18.38 18.50
C ALA A 101 -7.38 18.95 19.88
N ALA A 102 -7.12 18.08 20.85
CA ALA A 102 -6.69 18.48 22.19
C ALA A 102 -5.32 19.19 22.18
N ALA A 103 -4.37 18.71 21.38
CA ALA A 103 -3.07 19.37 21.21
C ALA A 103 -3.18 20.76 20.59
N ALA A 104 -4.04 20.92 19.57
CA ALA A 104 -4.30 22.21 18.95
C ALA A 104 -5.02 23.18 19.90
N GLU A 105 -5.97 22.69 20.70
CA GLU A 105 -6.65 23.47 21.70
C GLU A 105 -5.70 23.91 22.84
N PHE A 106 -4.80 23.01 23.27
CA PHE A 106 -3.77 23.33 24.24
C PHE A 106 -2.86 24.45 23.73
N ASP A 107 -2.36 24.38 22.50
CA ASP A 107 -1.56 25.44 21.87
C ASP A 107 -2.30 26.76 21.83
N ARG A 108 -3.58 26.74 21.44
CA ARG A 108 -4.46 27.91 21.43
C ARG A 108 -4.63 28.54 22.82
N VAL A 109 -4.92 27.72 23.82
CA VAL A 109 -5.15 28.20 25.19
C VAL A 109 -3.87 28.76 25.78
N VAL A 110 -2.72 28.11 25.59
CA VAL A 110 -1.41 28.59 26.03
C VAL A 110 -1.04 29.89 25.34
N GLY A 111 -1.29 30.02 24.05
CA GLY A 111 -1.02 31.25 23.29
C GLY A 111 -1.88 32.44 23.70
N LEU A 112 -3.03 32.22 24.35
CA LEU A 112 -3.89 33.28 24.92
C LEU A 112 -3.41 33.78 26.27
N GLN A 113 -2.50 33.06 26.94
CA GLN A 113 -1.93 33.46 28.22
C GLN A 113 -0.84 34.50 28.01
N THR A 114 -1.20 35.79 28.14
CA THR A 114 -0.31 36.93 27.87
C THR A 114 0.03 37.68 29.17
N THR A 115 0.56 37.02 30.16
CA THR A 115 1.10 37.69 31.35
C THR A 115 2.58 38.00 31.12
N GLY A 116 2.89 39.11 30.45
CA GLY A 116 4.25 39.55 30.16
C GLY A 116 4.75 39.07 28.77
N SER A 117 5.58 38.06 28.71
CA SER A 117 6.01 37.44 27.44
C SER A 117 5.05 36.34 27.00
N PRO A 118 4.73 36.21 25.71
CA PRO A 118 3.82 35.20 25.22
C PRO A 118 4.42 33.80 25.42
N TYR A 119 3.63 32.88 25.97
CA TYR A 119 3.98 31.45 25.99
C TYR A 119 3.85 30.89 24.58
N ARG A 120 4.81 30.00 24.23
CA ARG A 120 4.80 29.30 22.95
C ARG A 120 4.93 27.81 23.20
N VAL A 121 4.09 27.02 22.57
CA VAL A 121 4.22 25.55 22.55
C VAL A 121 5.15 25.16 21.42
N GLU A 122 6.26 24.53 21.74
CA GLU A 122 7.20 23.98 20.76
C GLU A 122 7.03 22.46 20.74
N THR A 123 6.33 21.95 19.73
CA THR A 123 6.06 20.53 19.60
C THR A 123 5.91 20.12 18.13
N ALA A 124 6.46 18.96 17.79
CA ALA A 124 6.21 18.30 16.52
C ALA A 124 4.94 17.40 16.54
N LEU A 125 4.25 17.33 17.70
CA LEU A 125 3.15 16.39 17.91
C LEU A 125 2.01 16.58 16.89
N SER A 126 1.59 17.84 16.66
CA SER A 126 0.50 18.13 15.71
C SER A 126 0.83 17.69 14.28
N LYS A 127 2.11 17.82 13.89
CA LYS A 127 2.58 17.34 12.58
C LYS A 127 2.60 15.82 12.56
N LEU A 128 3.24 15.16 13.53
CA LEU A 128 3.30 13.69 13.64
C LEU A 128 1.91 13.04 13.60
N LEU A 129 0.95 13.60 14.37
CA LEU A 129 -0.43 13.10 14.38
C LEU A 129 -1.12 13.36 13.03
N GLY A 130 -0.81 14.49 12.37
CA GLY A 130 -1.31 14.80 11.04
C GLY A 130 -0.81 13.81 9.97
N ASP A 131 0.48 13.53 9.97
CA ASP A 131 1.14 12.60 9.04
C ASP A 131 0.61 11.17 9.25
N PHE A 132 0.46 10.75 10.51
CA PHE A 132 -0.17 9.47 10.86
C PHE A 132 -1.62 9.37 10.34
N LEU A 133 -2.44 10.43 10.52
CA LEU A 133 -3.81 10.43 10.03
C LEU A 133 -3.89 10.40 8.49
N ALA A 134 -2.96 11.05 7.81
CA ALA A 134 -2.84 10.98 6.34
C ALA A 134 -2.50 9.55 5.90
N ALA A 135 -1.50 8.92 6.52
CA ALA A 135 -1.12 7.55 6.25
C ALA A 135 -2.27 6.57 6.57
N LEU A 136 -2.96 6.75 7.70
CA LEU A 136 -4.12 5.94 8.09
C LEU A 136 -5.27 6.07 7.09
N SER A 137 -5.57 7.29 6.61
CA SER A 137 -6.63 7.52 5.62
C SER A 137 -6.32 6.83 4.28
N THR A 138 -5.07 6.87 3.84
CA THR A 138 -4.61 6.15 2.65
C THR A 138 -4.70 4.64 2.83
N ALA A 139 -4.26 4.12 3.99
CA ALA A 139 -4.36 2.72 4.33
C ALA A 139 -5.83 2.25 4.34
N GLN A 140 -6.72 3.00 4.98
CA GLN A 140 -8.15 2.70 5.00
C GLN A 140 -8.76 2.69 3.61
N THR A 141 -8.40 3.65 2.75
CA THR A 141 -8.87 3.71 1.36
C THR A 141 -8.49 2.45 0.59
N VAL A 142 -7.22 2.06 0.64
CA VAL A 142 -6.74 0.82 -0.02
C VAL A 142 -7.45 -0.41 0.53
N MET A 143 -7.61 -0.49 1.85
CA MET A 143 -8.29 -1.62 2.51
C MET A 143 -9.76 -1.70 2.10
N TYR A 144 -10.51 -0.59 2.10
CA TYR A 144 -11.91 -0.58 1.67
C TYR A 144 -12.08 -0.99 0.21
N LEU A 145 -11.19 -0.54 -0.67
CA LEU A 145 -11.15 -0.92 -2.07
C LEU A 145 -11.03 -2.44 -2.24
N VAL A 146 -10.04 -3.01 -1.58
CA VAL A 146 -9.70 -4.44 -1.69
C VAL A 146 -10.75 -5.31 -1.02
N LEU A 147 -11.23 -4.92 0.18
CA LEU A 147 -12.30 -5.63 0.89
C LEU A 147 -13.64 -5.53 0.18
N GLY A 148 -13.97 -4.38 -0.43
CA GLY A 148 -15.16 -4.22 -1.27
C GLY A 148 -15.14 -5.15 -2.47
N GLY A 149 -13.98 -5.27 -3.12
CA GLY A 149 -13.76 -6.23 -4.19
C GLY A 149 -13.91 -7.68 -3.73
N LEU A 150 -13.32 -8.04 -2.60
CA LEU A 150 -13.44 -9.36 -1.99
C LEU A 150 -14.91 -9.71 -1.67
N LEU A 151 -15.65 -8.78 -1.05
CA LEU A 151 -17.06 -8.95 -0.73
C LEU A 151 -17.90 -9.18 -2.01
N THR A 152 -17.62 -8.43 -3.06
CA THR A 152 -18.30 -8.58 -4.35
C THR A 152 -18.10 -9.96 -4.95
N VAL A 153 -16.85 -10.45 -4.94
CA VAL A 153 -16.52 -11.79 -5.44
C VAL A 153 -17.17 -12.87 -4.58
N ALA A 154 -17.12 -12.72 -3.25
CA ALA A 154 -17.75 -13.66 -2.31
C ALA A 154 -19.27 -13.75 -2.54
N LEU A 155 -19.94 -12.61 -2.66
CA LEU A 155 -21.38 -12.57 -2.97
C LEU A 155 -21.69 -13.20 -4.33
N GLY A 156 -20.84 -12.96 -5.33
CA GLY A 156 -20.98 -13.61 -6.64
C GLY A 156 -20.88 -15.13 -6.56
N VAL A 157 -19.91 -15.66 -5.82
CA VAL A 157 -19.74 -17.11 -5.59
C VAL A 157 -20.93 -17.69 -4.84
N ILE A 158 -21.46 -16.98 -3.83
CA ILE A 158 -22.65 -17.40 -3.08
C ILE A 158 -23.88 -17.46 -4.01
N VAL A 159 -24.08 -16.43 -4.82
CA VAL A 159 -25.18 -16.42 -5.80
C VAL A 159 -25.06 -17.61 -6.77
N LEU A 160 -23.86 -17.93 -7.24
CA LEU A 160 -23.60 -19.07 -8.11
C LEU A 160 -23.89 -20.42 -7.40
N ALA A 161 -23.48 -20.55 -6.13
CA ALA A 161 -23.74 -21.72 -5.31
C ALA A 161 -25.25 -21.91 -5.04
N VAL A 162 -25.95 -20.82 -4.71
CA VAL A 162 -27.41 -20.83 -4.52
C VAL A 162 -28.15 -21.15 -5.84
N GLN A 163 -27.62 -20.66 -6.97
CA GLN A 163 -28.13 -21.03 -8.28
C GLN A 163 -28.02 -22.53 -8.52
N LEU A 164 -26.87 -23.12 -8.25
CA LEU A 164 -26.68 -24.57 -8.37
C LEU A 164 -27.66 -25.35 -7.48
N LEU A 165 -27.86 -24.89 -6.24
CA LEU A 165 -28.83 -25.50 -5.33
C LEU A 165 -30.24 -25.39 -5.86
N ALA A 166 -30.63 -24.23 -6.36
CA ALA A 166 -31.95 -24.03 -6.95
C ALA A 166 -32.18 -24.92 -8.19
N ASP A 167 -31.19 -25.09 -9.08
CA ASP A 167 -31.25 -26.01 -10.22
C ASP A 167 -31.44 -27.46 -9.78
N LYS A 168 -30.81 -27.88 -8.67
CA LYS A 168 -30.99 -29.21 -8.08
C LYS A 168 -32.38 -29.41 -7.48
N LEU A 169 -32.95 -28.34 -6.93
CA LEU A 169 -34.27 -28.37 -6.29
C LEU A 169 -35.43 -28.16 -7.31
N ASP A 170 -35.12 -27.73 -8.52
CA ASP A 170 -36.14 -27.31 -9.51
C ASP A 170 -37.17 -28.40 -9.77
N HIS A 171 -36.77 -29.65 -9.95
CA HIS A 171 -37.67 -30.80 -10.11
C HIS A 171 -38.61 -30.99 -8.91
N THR A 172 -38.06 -30.91 -7.69
CA THR A 172 -38.82 -31.05 -6.44
C THR A 172 -39.81 -29.90 -6.26
N LEU A 173 -39.37 -28.68 -6.56
CA LEU A 173 -40.23 -27.47 -6.50
C LEU A 173 -41.33 -27.49 -7.58
N THR A 174 -41.04 -28.00 -8.76
CA THR A 174 -42.00 -28.17 -9.83
C THR A 174 -43.08 -29.19 -9.45
N LEU A 175 -42.72 -30.33 -8.86
CA LEU A 175 -43.65 -31.31 -8.32
C LEU A 175 -44.50 -30.73 -7.18
N ALA A 176 -43.91 -29.96 -6.27
CA ALA A 176 -44.65 -29.29 -5.21
C ALA A 176 -45.69 -28.30 -5.78
N ARG A 177 -45.29 -27.58 -6.85
CA ARG A 177 -46.19 -26.67 -7.56
C ARG A 177 -47.32 -27.38 -8.27
N ALA A 178 -47.02 -28.51 -8.93
CA ALA A 178 -48.03 -29.33 -9.61
C ALA A 178 -49.05 -29.93 -8.63
N ARG A 179 -48.67 -30.15 -7.37
CA ARG A 179 -49.54 -30.59 -6.27
C ARG A 179 -50.36 -29.47 -5.60
N GLY A 180 -50.34 -28.25 -6.16
CA GLY A 180 -51.07 -27.09 -5.66
C GLY A 180 -50.34 -26.20 -4.67
N GLY A 181 -49.02 -26.37 -4.47
CA GLY A 181 -48.22 -25.49 -3.65
C GLY A 181 -48.25 -24.04 -4.14
N SER A 182 -48.46 -23.07 -3.25
CA SER A 182 -48.47 -21.64 -3.60
C SER A 182 -47.05 -21.12 -3.92
N LEU A 183 -46.95 -20.02 -4.69
CA LEU A 183 -45.62 -19.36 -4.95
C LEU A 183 -44.85 -19.01 -3.69
N PRO A 184 -45.48 -18.44 -2.64
CA PRO A 184 -44.78 -18.15 -1.39
C PRO A 184 -44.26 -19.42 -0.70
N GLN A 185 -44.97 -20.54 -0.78
CA GLN A 185 -44.50 -21.81 -0.20
C GLN A 185 -43.25 -22.33 -0.95
N VAL A 186 -43.26 -22.29 -2.28
CA VAL A 186 -42.10 -22.69 -3.09
C VAL A 186 -40.90 -21.79 -2.82
N ALA A 187 -41.11 -20.48 -2.80
CA ALA A 187 -40.07 -19.52 -2.48
C ALA A 187 -39.56 -19.69 -1.04
N GLY A 188 -40.49 -19.90 -0.08
CA GLY A 188 -40.17 -20.09 1.34
C GLY A 188 -39.38 -21.37 1.60
N THR A 189 -39.69 -22.48 0.93
CA THR A 189 -38.92 -23.75 1.06
C THR A 189 -37.50 -23.59 0.51
N ALA A 190 -37.34 -22.95 -0.64
CA ALA A 190 -36.01 -22.69 -1.19
C ALA A 190 -35.18 -21.75 -0.28
N ALA A 191 -35.80 -20.69 0.25
CA ALA A 191 -35.22 -19.77 1.19
C ALA A 191 -34.80 -20.46 2.51
N ALA A 192 -35.68 -21.30 3.07
CA ALA A 192 -35.42 -22.05 4.31
C ALA A 192 -34.25 -23.03 4.16
N LEU A 193 -34.20 -23.80 3.09
CA LEU A 193 -33.13 -24.75 2.80
C LEU A 193 -31.77 -24.01 2.62
N THR A 194 -31.80 -22.89 1.89
CA THR A 194 -30.59 -22.05 1.74
C THR A 194 -30.15 -21.42 3.07
N GLY A 195 -31.12 -20.91 3.84
CA GLY A 195 -30.87 -20.34 5.16
C GLY A 195 -30.24 -21.35 6.14
N LEU A 196 -30.78 -22.59 6.16
CA LEU A 196 -30.20 -23.70 6.97
C LEU A 196 -28.76 -24.02 6.60
N ALA A 197 -28.35 -23.85 5.37
CA ALA A 197 -26.98 -24.10 4.93
C ALA A 197 -26.06 -22.89 5.18
N VAL A 198 -26.54 -21.68 4.90
CA VAL A 198 -25.73 -20.46 4.90
C VAL A 198 -25.60 -19.84 6.31
N ALA A 199 -26.68 -19.87 7.11
CA ALA A 199 -26.67 -19.23 8.43
C ALA A 199 -25.65 -19.84 9.42
N PRO A 200 -25.53 -21.16 9.54
CA PRO A 200 -24.49 -21.77 10.40
C PRO A 200 -23.07 -21.43 9.94
N ALA A 201 -22.83 -21.42 8.60
CA ALA A 201 -21.54 -21.07 8.02
C ALA A 201 -21.20 -19.60 8.27
N ALA A 202 -22.17 -18.70 8.11
CA ALA A 202 -21.99 -17.27 8.40
C ALA A 202 -21.74 -17.00 9.88
N LEU A 203 -22.45 -17.70 10.79
CA LEU A 203 -22.23 -17.63 12.23
C LEU A 203 -20.84 -18.14 12.62
N LEU A 204 -20.39 -19.23 12.00
CA LEU A 204 -19.07 -19.78 12.27
C LEU A 204 -17.97 -18.83 11.77
N GLY A 205 -18.11 -18.25 10.57
CA GLY A 205 -17.21 -17.23 10.05
C GLY A 205 -17.19 -15.97 10.92
N TYR A 206 -18.37 -15.54 11.41
CA TYR A 206 -18.49 -14.43 12.35
C TYR A 206 -17.79 -14.74 13.67
N ALA A 207 -18.00 -15.92 14.25
CA ALA A 207 -17.31 -16.33 15.48
C ALA A 207 -15.79 -16.40 15.31
N LEU A 208 -15.31 -16.92 14.18
CA LEU A 208 -13.88 -16.97 13.85
C LEU A 208 -13.26 -15.58 13.69
N SER A 209 -14.04 -14.57 13.30
CA SER A 209 -13.53 -13.20 13.17
C SER A 209 -13.05 -12.61 14.50
N PHE A 210 -13.59 -13.06 15.63
CA PHE A 210 -13.17 -12.61 16.98
C PHE A 210 -11.83 -13.22 17.46
N LEU A 211 -11.25 -14.15 16.69
CA LEU A 211 -9.87 -14.63 16.94
C LEU A 211 -8.82 -13.58 16.58
N VAL A 212 -9.19 -12.60 15.74
CA VAL A 212 -8.31 -11.48 15.42
C VAL A 212 -8.50 -10.39 16.46
N PRO A 213 -7.46 -10.04 17.25
CA PRO A 213 -7.57 -8.98 18.26
C PRO A 213 -7.80 -7.63 17.62
N GLY A 214 -8.72 -6.84 18.16
CA GLY A 214 -9.02 -5.49 17.68
C GLY A 214 -10.36 -4.96 18.19
N PRO A 215 -10.62 -3.66 18.02
CA PRO A 215 -11.90 -3.06 18.39
C PRO A 215 -13.01 -3.56 17.46
N VAL A 216 -14.15 -3.87 18.05
CA VAL A 216 -15.33 -4.33 17.30
C VAL A 216 -16.11 -3.11 16.80
N LEU A 217 -15.98 -2.83 15.50
CA LEU A 217 -16.74 -1.77 14.83
C LEU A 217 -18.13 -2.27 14.42
N PRO A 218 -19.17 -1.41 14.39
CA PRO A 218 -20.54 -1.81 14.01
C PRO A 218 -20.62 -2.47 12.62
N ILE A 219 -19.74 -2.11 11.69
CA ILE A 219 -19.67 -2.66 10.33
C ILE A 219 -19.34 -4.16 10.31
N VAL A 220 -18.65 -4.68 11.36
CA VAL A 220 -18.32 -6.10 11.48
C VAL A 220 -19.59 -6.97 11.55
N HIS A 221 -20.65 -6.45 12.15
CA HIS A 221 -21.93 -7.15 12.26
C HIS A 221 -22.70 -7.15 10.93
N ALA A 222 -22.50 -6.16 10.08
CA ALA A 222 -23.22 -6.02 8.82
C ALA A 222 -22.80 -7.07 7.78
N GLY A 223 -21.53 -7.46 7.73
CA GLY A 223 -21.00 -8.40 6.73
C GLY A 223 -21.74 -9.74 6.70
N PRO A 224 -21.81 -10.51 7.79
CA PRO A 224 -22.54 -11.77 7.84
C PRO A 224 -24.03 -11.63 7.53
N ALA A 225 -24.66 -10.54 8.04
CA ALA A 225 -26.08 -10.26 7.78
C ALA A 225 -26.34 -10.03 6.28
N ILE A 226 -25.48 -9.27 5.59
CA ILE A 226 -25.57 -9.04 4.14
C ILE A 226 -25.44 -10.35 3.37
N VAL A 227 -24.46 -11.18 3.73
CA VAL A 227 -24.23 -12.49 3.11
C VAL A 227 -25.47 -13.38 3.21
N VAL A 228 -26.03 -13.51 4.41
CA VAL A 228 -27.24 -14.31 4.63
C VAL A 228 -28.44 -13.73 3.88
N ALA A 229 -28.63 -12.40 3.97
CA ALA A 229 -29.75 -11.72 3.29
C ALA A 229 -29.70 -11.89 1.75
N VAL A 230 -28.52 -11.76 1.15
CA VAL A 230 -28.33 -11.95 -0.29
C VAL A 230 -28.57 -13.40 -0.69
N ALA A 231 -28.02 -14.36 0.04
CA ALA A 231 -28.18 -15.78 -0.25
C ALA A 231 -29.65 -16.23 -0.16
N VAL A 232 -30.32 -15.90 0.95
CA VAL A 232 -31.72 -16.25 1.20
C VAL A 232 -32.67 -15.49 0.26
N GLY A 233 -32.39 -14.19 0.06
CA GLY A 233 -33.20 -13.36 -0.86
C GLY A 233 -33.13 -13.86 -2.29
N PHE A 234 -31.93 -14.20 -2.79
CA PHE A 234 -31.76 -14.75 -4.14
C PHE A 234 -32.45 -16.13 -4.27
N ALA A 235 -32.33 -16.98 -3.24
CA ALA A 235 -32.97 -18.28 -3.19
C ALA A 235 -34.50 -18.19 -3.19
N ALA A 236 -35.09 -17.14 -2.62
CA ALA A 236 -36.52 -16.90 -2.64
C ALA A 236 -37.00 -16.33 -3.99
N VAL A 237 -36.28 -15.34 -4.51
CA VAL A 237 -36.68 -14.59 -5.71
C VAL A 237 -36.61 -15.44 -6.98
N ARG A 238 -35.58 -16.25 -7.15
CA ARG A 238 -35.34 -17.01 -8.36
C ARG A 238 -36.47 -18.04 -8.65
N PRO A 239 -36.85 -18.96 -7.73
CA PRO A 239 -37.96 -19.86 -7.96
C PRO A 239 -39.29 -19.12 -8.14
N ALA A 240 -39.51 -18.03 -7.39
CA ALA A 240 -40.70 -17.20 -7.56
C ALA A 240 -40.82 -16.62 -8.97
N LEU A 241 -39.72 -16.24 -9.60
CA LEU A 241 -39.73 -15.74 -10.98
C LEU A 241 -39.87 -16.86 -12.00
N VAL A 242 -39.22 -18.01 -11.82
CA VAL A 242 -39.27 -19.16 -12.74
C VAL A 242 -40.64 -19.79 -12.75
N HIS A 243 -41.26 -19.97 -11.58
CA HIS A 243 -42.58 -20.64 -11.44
C HIS A 243 -43.78 -19.69 -11.47
N ARG A 244 -43.59 -18.41 -11.87
CA ARG A 244 -44.69 -17.44 -12.01
C ARG A 244 -45.74 -17.86 -13.06
N THR A 245 -45.27 -18.47 -14.17
CA THR A 245 -46.16 -18.94 -15.23
C THR A 245 -46.51 -20.40 -15.00
N PRO A 246 -47.83 -20.75 -14.90
CA PRO A 246 -48.21 -22.13 -14.76
C PRO A 246 -47.90 -22.88 -16.06
N LEU A 247 -47.14 -23.98 -15.95
CA LEU A 247 -47.08 -25.13 -16.86
C LEU A 247 -47.21 -24.90 -18.37
N HIS A 248 -46.66 -23.84 -18.92
CA HIS A 248 -46.38 -23.83 -20.34
C HIS A 248 -45.08 -24.56 -20.55
N GLY A 249 -45.15 -25.75 -21.08
CA GLY A 249 -44.04 -26.58 -21.47
C GLY A 249 -43.01 -25.69 -22.17
N SER A 250 -41.80 -25.69 -21.65
CA SER A 250 -40.69 -24.90 -22.17
C SER A 250 -40.38 -25.36 -23.60
N ARG A 251 -41.12 -24.85 -24.57
CA ARG A 251 -40.59 -24.70 -25.93
C ARG A 251 -39.47 -23.68 -25.88
N GLY A 252 -38.44 -24.02 -25.09
CA GLY A 252 -37.21 -23.26 -24.95
C GLY A 252 -36.29 -23.38 -26.16
N ASP A 253 -36.77 -23.97 -27.21
CA ASP A 253 -36.08 -24.04 -28.48
C ASP A 253 -36.49 -22.85 -29.33
N VAL A 254 -35.44 -22.09 -29.74
CA VAL A 254 -35.45 -21.21 -30.92
C VAL A 254 -35.78 -19.73 -30.72
N ALA A 255 -36.24 -19.24 -29.63
CA ALA A 255 -36.24 -17.79 -29.47
C ALA A 255 -34.91 -17.33 -28.86
N THR A 256 -33.97 -16.87 -29.68
CA THR A 256 -32.89 -15.96 -29.24
C THR A 256 -33.59 -14.77 -28.59
N ALA A 257 -33.81 -14.85 -27.27
CA ALA A 257 -34.46 -13.80 -26.52
C ALA A 257 -33.59 -12.55 -26.63
N ARG A 258 -34.01 -11.60 -27.48
CA ARG A 258 -33.41 -10.29 -27.55
C ARG A 258 -33.39 -9.72 -26.13
N PRO A 259 -32.27 -9.21 -25.63
CA PRO A 259 -32.22 -8.66 -24.28
C PRO A 259 -33.31 -7.58 -24.17
N SER A 260 -34.08 -7.59 -23.08
CA SER A 260 -35.16 -6.62 -22.89
C SER A 260 -34.56 -5.20 -22.84
N ALA A 261 -35.28 -4.21 -23.37
CA ALA A 261 -34.83 -2.83 -23.35
C ALA A 261 -34.45 -2.36 -21.93
N LYS A 262 -35.23 -2.79 -20.91
CA LYS A 262 -34.91 -2.49 -19.49
C LYS A 262 -33.53 -3.00 -19.05
N ARG A 263 -33.15 -4.21 -19.47
CA ARG A 263 -31.84 -4.78 -19.16
C ARG A 263 -30.70 -4.00 -19.84
N ILE A 264 -30.88 -3.62 -21.10
CA ILE A 264 -29.93 -2.83 -21.85
C ILE A 264 -29.72 -1.46 -21.17
N THR A 265 -30.82 -0.79 -20.79
CA THR A 265 -30.77 0.51 -20.11
C THR A 265 -30.02 0.40 -18.79
N LEU A 266 -30.28 -0.65 -17.98
CA LEU A 266 -29.57 -0.85 -16.71
C LEU A 266 -28.08 -1.13 -16.92
N GLU A 267 -27.71 -1.96 -17.90
CA GLU A 267 -26.30 -2.24 -18.23
C GLU A 267 -25.58 -0.97 -18.69
N VAL A 268 -26.20 -0.15 -19.56
CA VAL A 268 -25.65 1.14 -20.01
C VAL A 268 -25.51 2.10 -18.83
N LEU A 269 -26.52 2.16 -17.95
CA LEU A 269 -26.47 3.02 -16.76
C LEU A 269 -25.26 2.68 -15.87
N VAL A 270 -25.02 1.41 -15.59
CA VAL A 270 -23.86 0.97 -14.80
C VAL A 270 -22.56 1.32 -15.51
N VAL A 271 -22.45 1.09 -16.82
CA VAL A 271 -21.25 1.39 -17.61
C VAL A 271 -20.94 2.89 -17.66
N VAL A 272 -21.95 3.77 -17.60
CA VAL A 272 -21.77 5.22 -17.58
C VAL A 272 -21.53 5.75 -16.17
N LEU A 273 -22.27 5.26 -15.18
CA LEU A 273 -22.14 5.75 -13.80
C LEU A 273 -20.82 5.34 -13.13
N ALA A 274 -20.26 4.18 -13.48
CA ALA A 274 -19.02 3.71 -12.88
C ALA A 274 -17.83 4.63 -13.17
N PRO A 275 -17.47 4.98 -14.41
CA PRO A 275 -16.40 5.94 -14.69
C PRO A 275 -16.76 7.36 -14.25
N ALA A 276 -18.03 7.77 -14.26
CA ALA A 276 -18.47 9.05 -13.71
C ALA A 276 -18.20 9.12 -12.20
N GLY A 277 -18.49 8.05 -11.45
CA GLY A 277 -18.16 7.92 -10.03
C GLY A 277 -16.68 7.99 -9.77
N ALA A 278 -15.85 7.30 -10.57
CA ALA A 278 -14.39 7.37 -10.48
C ALA A 278 -13.85 8.79 -10.76
N TYR A 279 -14.39 9.46 -11.75
CA TYR A 279 -14.04 10.85 -12.05
C TYR A 279 -14.40 11.81 -10.91
N LEU A 280 -15.59 11.66 -10.34
CA LEU A 280 -16.03 12.46 -9.19
C LEU A 280 -15.17 12.23 -7.97
N LEU A 281 -14.79 10.97 -7.71
CA LEU A 281 -13.89 10.61 -6.62
C LEU A 281 -12.51 11.27 -6.79
N ARG A 282 -11.99 11.23 -8.02
CA ARG A 282 -10.72 11.88 -8.38
C ARG A 282 -10.78 13.42 -8.26
N ALA A 283 -11.90 14.04 -8.68
CA ALA A 283 -12.08 15.48 -8.67
C ALA A 283 -12.26 16.07 -7.26
N ARG A 284 -12.90 15.33 -6.36
CA ARG A 284 -13.09 15.75 -4.96
C ARG A 284 -11.81 15.71 -4.13
N GLY A 285 -10.86 14.85 -4.49
CA GLY A 285 -9.73 14.54 -3.62
C GLY A 285 -10.18 13.82 -2.32
N LEU A 286 -9.33 13.02 -1.74
CA LEU A 286 -9.65 12.27 -0.50
C LEU A 286 -9.52 13.09 0.78
N SER A 287 -8.91 14.27 0.68
CA SER A 287 -8.63 15.16 1.82
C SER A 287 -9.85 15.87 2.40
N ALA A 288 -11.02 15.83 1.73
CA ALA A 288 -12.19 16.58 2.14
C ALA A 288 -13.11 15.85 3.13
N SER A 289 -12.96 14.54 3.30
CA SER A 289 -13.84 13.74 4.17
C SER A 289 -13.05 13.05 5.25
N GLY A 290 -12.96 13.66 6.41
CA GLY A 290 -12.41 13.04 7.64
C GLY A 290 -13.30 11.90 8.19
N GLY A 291 -13.96 11.12 7.33
CA GLY A 291 -14.85 10.05 7.69
C GLY A 291 -14.94 8.98 6.61
N GLN A 292 -15.51 7.84 6.97
CA GLN A 292 -15.75 6.69 6.10
C GLN A 292 -16.68 7.10 4.94
N ASP A 293 -16.11 7.35 3.75
CA ASP A 293 -16.90 7.67 2.56
C ASP A 293 -17.36 6.35 1.89
N PRO A 294 -18.68 6.03 1.91
CA PRO A 294 -19.19 4.81 1.30
C PRO A 294 -18.95 4.73 -0.22
N PHE A 295 -18.68 5.86 -0.87
CA PHE A 295 -18.35 5.88 -2.31
C PHE A 295 -17.02 5.15 -2.60
N LEU A 296 -16.08 5.11 -1.66
CA LEU A 296 -14.82 4.37 -1.81
C LEU A 296 -15.04 2.86 -2.01
N LEU A 297 -16.07 2.30 -1.37
CA LEU A 297 -16.44 0.89 -1.54
C LEU A 297 -17.18 0.64 -2.85
N VAL A 298 -18.06 1.56 -3.26
CA VAL A 298 -18.99 1.36 -4.38
C VAL A 298 -18.30 1.57 -5.74
N VAL A 299 -17.39 2.56 -5.87
CA VAL A 299 -16.79 2.92 -7.16
C VAL A 299 -15.97 1.77 -7.77
N PRO A 300 -15.07 1.07 -7.06
CA PRO A 300 -14.31 -0.05 -7.64
C PRO A 300 -15.23 -1.23 -8.01
N VAL A 301 -16.24 -1.50 -7.17
CA VAL A 301 -17.24 -2.52 -7.44
C VAL A 301 -18.00 -2.19 -8.73
N ALA A 302 -18.41 -0.93 -8.88
CA ALA A 302 -19.09 -0.46 -10.08
C ALA A 302 -18.19 -0.55 -11.33
N LEU A 303 -16.90 -0.16 -11.21
CA LEU A 303 -15.92 -0.25 -12.30
C LEU A 303 -15.69 -1.72 -12.72
N THR A 304 -15.53 -2.62 -11.76
CA THR A 304 -15.37 -4.05 -12.06
C THR A 304 -16.63 -4.66 -12.66
N ALA A 305 -17.82 -4.27 -12.20
CA ALA A 305 -19.10 -4.68 -12.77
C ALA A 305 -19.28 -4.14 -14.20
N ALA A 306 -18.95 -2.86 -14.44
CA ALA A 306 -18.98 -2.27 -15.78
C ALA A 306 -18.02 -2.98 -16.74
N ALA A 307 -16.79 -3.26 -16.31
CA ALA A 307 -15.81 -4.01 -17.10
C ALA A 307 -16.30 -5.42 -17.40
N ALA A 308 -16.91 -6.10 -16.43
CA ALA A 308 -17.49 -7.43 -16.63
C ALA A 308 -18.66 -7.40 -17.63
N LEU A 309 -19.55 -6.41 -17.56
CA LEU A 309 -20.65 -6.22 -18.51
C LEU A 309 -20.14 -5.94 -19.93
N ILE A 310 -19.15 -5.06 -20.06
CA ILE A 310 -18.49 -4.78 -21.35
C ILE A 310 -17.85 -6.06 -21.90
N THR A 311 -17.12 -6.79 -21.05
CA THR A 311 -16.49 -8.05 -21.44
C THR A 311 -17.48 -9.06 -21.94
N LEU A 312 -18.61 -9.24 -21.23
CA LEU A 312 -19.70 -10.13 -21.66
C LEU A 312 -20.28 -9.75 -23.03
N ARG A 313 -20.40 -8.46 -23.31
CA ARG A 313 -20.88 -7.96 -24.60
C ARG A 313 -19.84 -8.11 -25.72
N CYS A 314 -18.58 -7.87 -25.41
CA CYS A 314 -17.49 -7.92 -26.38
C CYS A 314 -16.98 -9.35 -26.63
N TYR A 315 -17.16 -10.27 -25.66
CA TYR A 315 -16.66 -11.64 -25.71
C TYR A 315 -16.97 -12.42 -27.02
N PRO A 316 -18.18 -12.34 -27.62
CA PRO A 316 -18.46 -13.07 -28.85
C PRO A 316 -17.63 -12.61 -30.06
N TYR A 317 -17.16 -11.37 -30.10
CA TYR A 317 -16.47 -10.83 -31.28
C TYR A 317 -15.10 -11.46 -31.53
N PRO A 318 -14.15 -11.49 -30.55
CA PRO A 318 -12.87 -12.15 -30.75
C PRO A 318 -13.02 -13.66 -30.98
N LEU A 319 -14.01 -14.30 -30.35
CA LEU A 319 -14.29 -15.71 -30.60
C LEU A 319 -14.76 -16.00 -32.02
N ARG A 320 -15.62 -15.16 -32.59
CA ARG A 320 -16.04 -15.30 -34.00
C ARG A 320 -14.83 -15.16 -34.94
N LEU A 321 -13.88 -14.29 -34.62
CA LEU A 321 -12.64 -14.16 -35.38
C LEU A 321 -11.80 -15.45 -35.29
N LEU A 322 -11.61 -15.98 -34.06
CA LEU A 322 -10.90 -17.24 -33.83
C LEU A 322 -11.57 -18.43 -34.53
N VAL A 323 -12.90 -18.51 -34.51
CA VAL A 323 -13.65 -19.54 -35.23
C VAL A 323 -13.42 -19.42 -36.75
N ARG A 324 -13.39 -18.20 -37.31
CA ARG A 324 -13.10 -18.00 -38.74
C ARG A 324 -11.66 -18.44 -39.10
N LEU A 325 -10.70 -18.21 -38.20
CA LEU A 325 -9.33 -18.65 -38.39
C LEU A 325 -9.21 -20.18 -38.35
N THR A 326 -9.87 -20.82 -37.37
CA THR A 326 -9.85 -22.28 -37.20
C THR A 326 -10.70 -23.00 -38.24
N SER A 327 -11.71 -22.36 -38.86
CA SER A 327 -12.51 -22.93 -39.95
C SER A 327 -11.68 -23.19 -41.22
N ARG A 328 -10.55 -22.53 -41.38
CA ARG A 328 -9.59 -22.77 -42.49
C ARG A 328 -8.66 -23.95 -42.22
N GLY A 329 -8.62 -24.45 -40.97
CA GLY A 329 -7.81 -25.60 -40.58
C GLY A 329 -8.54 -26.93 -40.72
N ARG A 330 -7.78 -28.05 -40.80
CA ARG A 330 -8.34 -29.41 -40.90
C ARG A 330 -8.69 -30.04 -39.55
N ALA A 331 -8.49 -29.36 -38.43
CA ALA A 331 -8.69 -29.90 -37.10
C ALA A 331 -10.12 -29.66 -36.59
N ALA A 332 -10.93 -30.70 -36.51
CA ALA A 332 -12.35 -30.59 -36.11
C ALA A 332 -12.52 -30.20 -34.62
N VAL A 333 -11.66 -30.68 -33.71
CA VAL A 333 -11.78 -30.43 -32.26
C VAL A 333 -11.66 -28.95 -31.89
N PRO A 334 -10.65 -28.18 -32.36
CA PRO A 334 -10.56 -26.74 -32.09
C PRO A 334 -11.74 -25.95 -32.67
N PHE A 335 -12.18 -26.29 -33.89
CA PHE A 335 -13.31 -25.63 -34.50
C PHE A 335 -14.62 -25.84 -33.73
N LEU A 336 -14.92 -27.09 -33.32
CA LEU A 336 -16.10 -27.40 -32.52
C LEU A 336 -16.06 -26.75 -31.14
N GLY A 337 -14.89 -26.79 -30.45
CA GLY A 337 -14.72 -26.17 -29.13
C GLY A 337 -14.93 -24.67 -29.15
N LEU A 338 -14.28 -23.97 -30.08
CA LEU A 338 -14.41 -22.52 -30.21
C LEU A 338 -15.80 -22.09 -30.71
N THR A 339 -16.43 -22.88 -31.58
CA THR A 339 -17.82 -22.61 -32.04
C THR A 339 -18.82 -22.73 -30.91
N ARG A 340 -18.65 -23.71 -30.02
CA ARG A 340 -19.44 -23.84 -28.79
C ARG A 340 -19.23 -22.70 -27.84
N ALA A 341 -17.96 -22.33 -27.56
CA ALA A 341 -17.61 -21.17 -26.74
C ALA A 341 -18.26 -19.87 -27.29
N ALA A 342 -18.27 -19.69 -28.61
CA ALA A 342 -18.83 -18.52 -29.26
C ALA A 342 -20.39 -18.48 -29.21
N ARG A 343 -21.03 -19.65 -29.08
CA ARG A 343 -22.51 -19.80 -28.97
C ARG A 343 -23.00 -20.05 -27.55
N ALA A 344 -22.09 -19.93 -26.56
CA ALA A 344 -22.41 -20.15 -25.16
C ALA A 344 -23.60 -19.28 -24.70
N ARG A 345 -24.58 -19.90 -24.02
CA ARG A 345 -25.73 -19.19 -23.45
C ARG A 345 -25.30 -18.22 -22.35
N ALA A 346 -26.07 -17.17 -22.12
CA ALA A 346 -25.79 -16.18 -21.09
C ALA A 346 -25.53 -16.77 -19.66
N GLY A 347 -26.18 -17.90 -19.35
CA GLY A 347 -25.98 -18.61 -18.07
C GLY A 347 -24.60 -19.25 -17.92
N SER A 348 -23.96 -19.63 -19.02
CA SER A 348 -22.58 -20.20 -18.97
C SER A 348 -21.50 -19.15 -18.87
N LEU A 349 -21.84 -17.86 -18.94
CA LEU A 349 -20.93 -16.72 -18.84
C LEU A 349 -20.89 -16.09 -17.42
N LEU A 350 -21.73 -16.58 -16.50
CA LEU A 350 -21.74 -16.14 -15.09
C LEU A 350 -20.37 -16.20 -14.41
N PRO A 351 -19.50 -17.20 -14.69
CA PRO A 351 -18.16 -17.21 -14.10
C PRO A 351 -17.30 -16.00 -14.48
N VAL A 352 -17.52 -15.39 -15.64
CA VAL A 352 -16.82 -14.16 -16.04
C VAL A 352 -17.12 -13.02 -15.08
N LEU A 353 -18.38 -12.90 -14.62
CA LEU A 353 -18.81 -11.89 -13.65
C LEU A 353 -18.12 -12.02 -12.28
N ILE A 354 -17.59 -13.20 -11.97
CA ILE A 354 -16.90 -13.47 -10.69
C ILE A 354 -15.39 -13.47 -10.88
N LEU A 355 -14.89 -14.14 -11.93
CA LEU A 355 -13.47 -14.23 -12.22
C LEU A 355 -12.84 -12.86 -12.53
N LEU A 356 -13.55 -12.01 -13.25
CA LEU A 356 -13.01 -10.72 -13.67
C LEU A 356 -12.78 -9.78 -12.48
N PRO A 357 -13.74 -9.55 -11.55
CA PRO A 357 -13.47 -8.81 -10.33
C PRO A 357 -12.37 -9.46 -9.48
N ALA A 358 -12.37 -10.78 -9.36
CA ALA A 358 -11.34 -11.48 -8.57
C ALA A 358 -9.94 -11.24 -9.11
N LEU A 359 -9.75 -11.32 -10.44
CA LEU A 359 -8.49 -11.04 -11.09
C LEU A 359 -8.13 -9.54 -11.02
N GLY A 360 -9.08 -8.65 -11.31
CA GLY A 360 -8.86 -7.21 -11.27
C GLY A 360 -8.42 -6.72 -9.90
N VAL A 361 -9.09 -7.17 -8.83
CA VAL A 361 -8.76 -6.80 -7.45
C VAL A 361 -7.45 -7.47 -7.00
N SER A 362 -7.17 -8.73 -7.39
CA SER A 362 -5.89 -9.38 -7.09
C SER A 362 -4.70 -8.67 -7.75
N VAL A 363 -4.86 -8.27 -9.02
CA VAL A 363 -3.84 -7.49 -9.75
C VAL A 363 -3.66 -6.11 -9.11
N PHE A 364 -4.75 -5.43 -8.75
CA PHE A 364 -4.69 -4.16 -8.04
C PHE A 364 -3.94 -4.30 -6.70
N ALA A 365 -4.27 -5.31 -5.90
CA ALA A 365 -3.61 -5.58 -4.63
C ALA A 365 -2.10 -5.85 -4.82
N ALA A 366 -1.73 -6.56 -5.89
CA ALA A 366 -0.34 -6.81 -6.24
C ALA A 366 0.41 -5.52 -6.63
N VAL A 367 -0.20 -4.69 -7.48
CA VAL A 367 0.37 -3.39 -7.90
C VAL A 367 0.59 -2.48 -6.70
N VAL A 368 -0.39 -2.39 -5.79
CA VAL A 368 -0.26 -1.57 -4.58
C VAL A 368 0.81 -2.14 -3.64
N SER A 369 0.84 -3.46 -3.44
CA SER A 369 1.85 -4.11 -2.60
C SER A 369 3.27 -3.90 -3.12
N ASP A 370 3.47 -4.02 -4.43
CA ASP A 370 4.75 -3.77 -5.10
C ASP A 370 5.13 -2.29 -5.03
N GLY A 371 4.15 -1.40 -5.24
CA GLY A 371 4.30 0.03 -5.08
C GLY A 371 4.77 0.42 -3.68
N ILE A 372 4.14 -0.12 -2.64
CA ILE A 372 4.57 0.10 -1.25
C ILE A 372 6.01 -0.39 -1.05
N ALA A 373 6.36 -1.59 -1.51
CA ALA A 373 7.70 -2.15 -1.34
C ALA A 373 8.77 -1.32 -2.06
N THR A 374 8.49 -0.86 -3.29
CA THR A 374 9.39 -0.01 -4.08
C THR A 374 9.54 1.37 -3.43
N THR A 375 8.45 1.98 -2.98
CA THR A 375 8.44 3.25 -2.26
C THR A 375 9.27 3.18 -0.98
N GLN A 376 9.10 2.13 -0.18
CA GLN A 376 9.86 1.90 1.04
C GLN A 376 11.35 1.70 0.77
N ARG A 377 11.69 0.95 -0.28
CA ARG A 377 13.08 0.77 -0.70
C ARG A 377 13.69 2.10 -1.13
N THR A 378 12.99 2.91 -1.91
CA THR A 378 13.45 4.23 -2.31
C THR A 378 13.59 5.16 -1.11
N ALA A 379 12.63 5.15 -0.18
CA ALA A 379 12.67 5.93 1.05
C ALA A 379 13.88 5.57 1.93
N SER A 380 14.19 4.28 2.10
CA SER A 380 15.36 3.85 2.87
C SER A 380 16.68 4.33 2.25
N TRP A 381 16.78 4.35 0.91
CA TRP A 381 17.92 4.92 0.21
C TRP A 381 17.97 6.45 0.31
N GLN A 382 16.81 7.13 0.26
CA GLN A 382 16.72 8.57 0.49
C GLN A 382 17.12 8.94 1.92
N GLN A 383 16.80 8.11 2.91
CA GLN A 383 17.13 8.35 4.30
C GLN A 383 18.63 8.19 4.58
N VAL A 384 19.29 7.20 3.98
CA VAL A 384 20.68 6.86 4.29
C VAL A 384 21.67 7.39 3.25
N GLY A 385 21.36 7.32 1.96
CA GLY A 385 22.20 7.81 0.86
C GLY A 385 23.41 6.96 0.51
N ALA A 386 23.57 5.83 1.17
CA ALA A 386 24.64 4.85 0.94
C ALA A 386 24.20 3.49 1.54
N PRO A 387 24.90 2.37 1.26
CA PRO A 387 24.68 1.13 2.00
C PRO A 387 24.83 1.31 3.52
N ILE A 388 25.84 2.05 3.95
CA ILE A 388 26.05 2.42 5.37
C ILE A 388 26.45 3.89 5.45
N LYS A 389 25.87 4.60 6.41
CA LYS A 389 26.18 5.99 6.72
C LYS A 389 26.61 6.12 8.17
N VAL A 390 27.72 6.77 8.40
CA VAL A 390 28.21 7.14 9.73
C VAL A 390 28.19 8.67 9.83
N THR A 391 27.48 9.21 10.80
CA THR A 391 27.36 10.66 11.01
C THR A 391 27.78 10.98 12.44
N ALA A 392 28.78 11.83 12.59
CA ALA A 392 29.24 12.35 13.87
C ALA A 392 28.86 13.83 14.01
N GLU A 393 28.71 14.28 15.24
CA GLU A 393 28.49 15.72 15.54
C GLU A 393 29.77 16.54 15.38
N SER A 394 30.94 15.90 15.56
CA SER A 394 32.26 16.52 15.44
C SER A 394 33.06 15.87 14.30
N GLU A 395 34.18 16.48 13.97
CA GLU A 395 35.11 15.94 12.97
C GLU A 395 35.62 14.53 13.35
N ILE A 396 35.55 13.61 12.39
CA ILE A 396 36.07 12.25 12.54
C ILE A 396 37.60 12.29 12.28
N PRO A 397 38.44 11.88 13.25
CA PRO A 397 39.88 11.90 13.06
C PRO A 397 40.35 11.05 11.87
N ALA A 398 41.34 11.54 11.14
CA ALA A 398 41.89 10.85 9.96
C ALA A 398 42.35 9.42 10.28
N GLU A 399 42.91 9.18 11.46
CA GLU A 399 43.32 7.85 11.94
C GLU A 399 42.13 6.87 12.05
N VAL A 400 40.93 7.39 12.43
CA VAL A 400 39.73 6.60 12.53
C VAL A 400 39.20 6.28 11.12
N ILE A 401 39.28 7.26 10.22
CA ILE A 401 38.86 7.05 8.81
C ILE A 401 39.72 5.95 8.16
N GLU A 402 41.03 5.96 8.38
CA GLU A 402 41.91 4.91 7.84
C GLU A 402 41.64 3.53 8.47
N ARG A 403 41.31 3.47 9.75
CA ARG A 403 40.89 2.22 10.40
C ARG A 403 39.56 1.71 9.81
N VAL A 404 38.60 2.60 9.53
CA VAL A 404 37.33 2.23 8.86
C VAL A 404 37.61 1.70 7.46
N ARG A 405 38.53 2.30 6.70
CA ARG A 405 38.91 1.79 5.37
C ARG A 405 39.54 0.39 5.40
N GLY A 406 40.24 0.09 6.50
CA GLY A 406 40.89 -1.21 6.72
C GLY A 406 39.96 -2.32 7.23
N LEU A 407 38.71 -2.04 7.52
CA LEU A 407 37.75 -3.06 7.97
C LEU A 407 37.43 -4.05 6.87
N ALA A 408 37.24 -5.31 7.24
CA ALA A 408 36.79 -6.34 6.34
C ALA A 408 35.39 -6.01 5.81
N GLY A 409 35.20 -6.13 4.51
CA GLY A 409 33.92 -5.85 3.86
C GLY A 409 33.72 -4.40 3.41
N VAL A 410 34.64 -3.47 3.73
CA VAL A 410 34.62 -2.10 3.19
C VAL A 410 35.20 -2.11 1.77
N GLU A 411 34.37 -1.74 0.81
CA GLU A 411 34.76 -1.61 -0.60
C GLU A 411 35.14 -0.17 -0.96
N GLN A 412 34.37 0.79 -0.45
CA GLN A 412 34.58 2.21 -0.72
C GLN A 412 34.12 3.06 0.46
N VAL A 413 34.87 4.14 0.76
CA VAL A 413 34.51 5.16 1.75
C VAL A 413 34.52 6.51 1.08
N VAL A 414 33.38 7.18 1.04
CA VAL A 414 33.26 8.55 0.55
C VAL A 414 33.15 9.48 1.75
N LEU A 415 34.03 10.49 1.77
CA LEU A 415 34.09 11.47 2.83
C LEU A 415 33.14 12.62 2.55
N ALA A 416 32.38 13.04 3.55
CA ALA A 416 31.52 14.19 3.45
C ALA A 416 31.60 15.05 4.71
N GLN A 417 31.39 16.34 4.51
CA GLN A 417 31.19 17.32 5.58
C GLN A 417 29.78 17.85 5.46
N THR A 418 29.00 17.74 6.51
CA THR A 418 27.66 18.32 6.61
C THR A 418 27.66 19.47 7.61
N GLY A 419 26.86 20.52 7.35
CA GLY A 419 26.75 21.64 8.27
C GLY A 419 25.88 22.77 7.73
N ARG A 420 25.67 23.77 8.56
CA ARG A 420 24.93 24.98 8.17
C ARG A 420 25.87 26.03 7.57
N VAL A 421 25.43 26.64 6.48
CA VAL A 421 26.17 27.65 5.76
C VAL A 421 25.36 28.94 5.64
N GLN A 422 26.06 30.06 5.56
CA GLN A 422 25.49 31.36 5.25
C GLN A 422 25.45 31.56 3.74
N ILE A 423 24.33 32.07 3.21
CA ILE A 423 24.18 32.41 1.80
C ILE A 423 24.19 33.93 1.66
N GLY A 424 25.19 34.44 0.91
CA GLY A 424 25.41 35.89 0.77
C GLY A 424 25.90 36.53 2.05
N TYR A 425 25.58 37.83 2.21
CA TYR A 425 26.00 38.64 3.37
C TYR A 425 24.89 38.82 4.42
N GLY A 426 23.70 38.28 4.17
CA GLY A 426 22.53 38.41 5.04
C GLY A 426 22.43 37.32 6.10
N ALA A 427 21.31 37.30 6.81
CA ALA A 427 21.00 36.27 7.81
C ALA A 427 20.50 34.94 7.19
N GLU A 428 20.54 34.82 5.88
CA GLU A 428 20.02 33.63 5.19
C GLU A 428 20.96 32.44 5.39
N ARG A 429 20.38 31.34 5.85
CA ARG A 429 21.12 30.11 6.13
C ARG A 429 20.53 28.97 5.31
N ALA A 430 21.41 28.01 4.94
CA ALA A 430 21.04 26.75 4.33
C ALA A 430 21.83 25.61 4.94
N GLU A 431 21.35 24.40 4.80
CA GLU A 431 22.12 23.22 5.11
C GLU A 431 22.97 22.84 3.91
N ALA A 432 24.20 22.40 4.13
CA ALA A 432 25.13 22.07 3.07
C ALA A 432 25.79 20.73 3.30
N ILE A 433 26.04 20.04 2.20
CA ILE A 433 26.89 18.86 2.18
C ILE A 433 28.02 19.08 1.18
N ALA A 434 29.26 19.00 1.66
CA ALA A 434 30.47 18.97 0.83
C ALA A 434 30.93 17.52 0.67
N VAL A 435 30.97 17.03 -0.57
CA VAL A 435 31.19 15.61 -0.88
C VAL A 435 31.83 15.45 -2.25
N ASP A 436 32.57 14.35 -2.48
CA ASP A 436 32.93 13.94 -3.84
C ASP A 436 31.73 13.26 -4.51
N VAL A 437 30.99 14.05 -5.31
CA VAL A 437 29.78 13.60 -5.97
C VAL A 437 30.06 12.46 -6.96
N ALA A 438 31.25 12.43 -7.59
CA ALA A 438 31.59 11.36 -8.53
C ALA A 438 31.80 10.02 -7.82
N GLN A 439 32.44 10.04 -6.63
CA GLN A 439 32.58 8.86 -5.80
C GLN A 439 31.22 8.43 -5.21
N TRP A 440 30.44 9.39 -4.74
CA TRP A 440 29.10 9.08 -4.20
C TRP A 440 28.17 8.45 -5.23
N ARG A 441 28.16 8.97 -6.45
CA ARG A 441 27.40 8.36 -7.57
C ARG A 441 27.79 6.90 -7.83
N ARG A 442 29.03 6.51 -7.60
CA ARG A 442 29.46 5.10 -7.72
C ARG A 442 28.85 4.23 -6.64
N LEU A 443 28.70 4.73 -5.42
CA LEU A 443 28.00 4.03 -4.33
C LEU A 443 26.49 3.86 -4.60
N LEU A 444 25.91 4.75 -5.40
CA LEU A 444 24.49 4.72 -5.75
C LEU A 444 24.20 3.89 -7.00
N VAL A 445 25.17 3.23 -7.60
CA VAL A 445 24.94 2.33 -8.74
C VAL A 445 24.05 1.17 -8.32
N GLY A 446 22.89 1.02 -8.98
CA GLY A 446 21.87 0.00 -8.63
C GLY A 446 20.90 0.42 -7.52
N ALA A 447 21.08 1.60 -6.92
CA ALA A 447 20.11 2.19 -6.02
C ALA A 447 18.95 2.84 -6.81
N PRO A 448 17.73 2.88 -6.24
CA PRO A 448 16.58 3.54 -6.88
C PRO A 448 16.66 5.08 -6.81
N VAL A 449 17.74 5.62 -6.29
CA VAL A 449 18.00 7.06 -6.13
C VAL A 449 19.26 7.44 -6.90
N GLY A 450 19.31 8.67 -7.39
CA GLY A 450 20.45 9.15 -8.14
C GLY A 450 20.79 10.60 -7.84
N LEU A 451 22.00 11.00 -8.20
CA LEU A 451 22.46 12.37 -8.12
C LEU A 451 22.90 12.86 -9.50
N PRO A 452 22.59 14.10 -9.88
CA PRO A 452 23.19 14.73 -11.05
C PRO A 452 24.71 14.82 -10.93
N PRO A 453 25.45 14.84 -12.03
CA PRO A 453 26.90 15.04 -11.99
C PRO A 453 27.21 16.47 -11.52
N LEU A 454 28.24 16.60 -10.69
CA LEU A 454 28.73 17.88 -10.22
C LEU A 454 30.24 17.82 -10.13
N SER A 455 30.92 18.65 -10.92
CA SER A 455 32.37 18.81 -10.89
C SER A 455 32.78 20.13 -10.24
N ASP A 456 32.00 21.18 -10.44
CA ASP A 456 32.20 22.53 -9.91
C ASP A 456 30.85 23.19 -9.58
N GLY A 457 30.88 24.28 -8.81
CA GLY A 457 29.67 25.01 -8.42
C GLY A 457 28.84 24.30 -7.36
N ALA A 458 27.51 24.49 -7.40
CA ALA A 458 26.58 23.92 -6.43
C ALA A 458 25.30 23.37 -7.09
N LEU A 459 24.79 22.25 -6.56
CA LEU A 459 23.38 21.86 -6.74
C LEU A 459 22.59 22.45 -5.58
N VAL A 460 21.45 23.05 -5.86
CA VAL A 460 20.68 23.80 -4.87
C VAL A 460 19.24 23.31 -4.78
N SER A 461 18.61 23.56 -3.63
CA SER A 461 17.19 23.29 -3.43
C SER A 461 16.31 24.22 -4.28
N PRO A 462 15.01 23.86 -4.52
CA PRO A 462 14.08 24.68 -5.32
C PRO A 462 13.91 26.10 -4.80
N GLU A 463 14.01 26.34 -3.49
CA GLU A 463 13.91 27.65 -2.86
C GLU A 463 15.07 28.61 -3.23
N LEU A 464 16.18 28.03 -3.66
CA LEU A 464 17.35 28.77 -4.13
C LEU A 464 17.39 28.88 -5.67
N ARG A 465 16.35 28.40 -6.36
CA ARG A 465 16.22 28.50 -7.82
C ARG A 465 16.33 29.97 -8.27
N GLY A 466 17.03 30.21 -9.35
CA GLY A 466 17.17 31.54 -9.93
C GLY A 466 18.38 32.33 -9.44
N ARG A 467 19.14 31.83 -8.48
CA ARG A 467 20.44 32.40 -8.10
C ARG A 467 21.52 31.88 -9.05
N GLY A 468 21.92 32.67 -10.02
CA GLY A 468 22.94 32.25 -11.00
C GLY A 468 24.32 32.04 -10.33
N THR A 469 24.75 33.00 -9.50
CA THR A 469 25.99 32.94 -8.73
C THR A 469 25.74 33.52 -7.36
N PHE A 470 26.24 32.90 -6.31
CA PHE A 470 26.10 33.34 -4.92
C PHE A 470 27.36 33.08 -4.11
N GLU A 471 27.50 33.79 -3.02
CA GLU A 471 28.56 33.55 -2.05
C GLU A 471 28.07 32.63 -0.93
N MET A 472 28.85 31.61 -0.64
CA MET A 472 28.63 30.69 0.46
C MET A 472 29.69 30.94 1.54
N GLY A 473 29.24 31.21 2.76
CA GLY A 473 30.12 31.29 3.95
C GLY A 473 30.03 30.02 4.76
N TRP A 474 31.10 29.26 4.80
CA TRP A 474 31.27 28.08 5.67
C TRP A 474 32.50 28.30 6.55
N GLN A 475 33.63 27.65 6.26
CA GLN A 475 34.92 27.97 6.88
C GLN A 475 35.56 29.21 6.24
N SER A 476 35.38 29.37 4.95
CA SER A 476 35.77 30.53 4.15
C SER A 476 34.61 30.96 3.27
N ARG A 477 34.69 32.18 2.74
CA ARG A 477 33.73 32.66 1.76
C ARG A 477 34.14 32.23 0.38
N VAL A 478 33.28 31.51 -0.30
CA VAL A 478 33.50 30.99 -1.64
C VAL A 478 32.36 31.40 -2.55
N LYS A 479 32.69 31.90 -3.74
CA LYS A 479 31.72 32.23 -4.78
C LYS A 479 31.41 30.97 -5.62
N LEU A 480 30.14 30.58 -5.68
CA LEU A 480 29.67 29.38 -6.35
C LEU A 480 28.65 29.72 -7.42
N ALA A 481 28.70 28.98 -8.53
CA ALA A 481 27.68 29.03 -9.57
C ALA A 481 26.65 27.90 -9.33
N THR A 482 25.38 28.20 -9.50
CA THR A 482 24.33 27.19 -9.50
C THR A 482 24.41 26.35 -10.79
N ARG A 483 24.65 25.05 -10.65
CA ARG A 483 24.73 24.10 -11.77
C ARG A 483 23.44 23.33 -12.02
N GLY A 484 22.60 23.21 -11.00
CA GLY A 484 21.33 22.53 -11.10
C GLY A 484 20.47 22.72 -9.88
N VAL A 485 19.18 22.38 -10.04
CA VAL A 485 18.20 22.39 -8.95
C VAL A 485 17.78 20.94 -8.71
N ILE A 486 17.78 20.51 -7.47
CA ILE A 486 17.38 19.15 -7.05
C ILE A 486 16.37 19.25 -5.93
N GLU A 487 15.37 18.36 -5.93
CA GLU A 487 14.29 18.37 -4.95
C GLU A 487 14.70 17.67 -3.64
N SER A 488 15.59 16.69 -3.73
CA SER A 488 16.04 15.91 -2.58
C SER A 488 17.46 15.39 -2.76
N VAL A 489 18.14 15.15 -1.64
CA VAL A 489 19.48 14.60 -1.58
C VAL A 489 19.46 13.29 -0.81
N PRO A 490 19.90 12.17 -1.38
CA PRO A 490 19.94 10.91 -0.65
C PRO A 490 20.83 11.02 0.60
N GLY A 491 20.33 10.55 1.73
CA GLY A 491 21.06 10.58 2.99
C GLY A 491 21.19 11.95 3.65
N PHE A 492 20.62 12.97 3.06
CA PHE A 492 20.64 14.33 3.60
C PHE A 492 19.25 14.94 3.55
N HIS A 493 18.46 14.64 4.57
CA HIS A 493 17.08 15.11 4.66
C HIS A 493 17.02 16.43 5.42
N THR A 494 16.54 17.47 4.76
CA THR A 494 16.30 18.79 5.34
C THR A 494 14.98 19.35 4.85
N GLN A 495 14.24 19.99 5.74
CA GLN A 495 12.95 20.65 5.42
C GLN A 495 13.13 22.11 4.97
N GLY A 496 14.31 22.50 4.54
CA GLY A 496 14.61 23.89 4.18
C GLY A 496 15.56 24.01 3.01
N LYS A 497 16.15 25.18 2.91
CA LYS A 497 17.17 25.47 1.88
C LYS A 497 18.37 24.57 2.08
N PHE A 498 18.81 23.92 1.01
CA PHE A 498 20.00 23.09 1.03
C PHE A 498 20.85 23.23 -0.23
N LEU A 499 22.11 22.82 -0.13
CA LEU A 499 23.02 22.79 -1.26
C LEU A 499 24.05 21.67 -1.15
N ILE A 500 24.46 21.16 -2.31
CA ILE A 500 25.58 20.21 -2.44
C ILE A 500 26.72 20.92 -3.13
N VAL A 501 27.90 20.79 -2.55
CA VAL A 501 29.14 21.32 -3.13
C VAL A 501 30.22 20.25 -3.20
N PRO A 502 31.15 20.33 -4.16
CA PRO A 502 32.31 19.45 -4.17
C PRO A 502 33.15 19.65 -2.90
N ILE A 503 33.66 18.57 -2.30
CA ILE A 503 34.46 18.63 -1.07
C ILE A 503 35.70 19.48 -1.23
N GLY A 504 36.27 19.56 -2.45
CA GLY A 504 37.44 20.38 -2.77
C GLY A 504 37.22 21.90 -2.70
N VAL A 505 35.97 22.35 -2.53
CA VAL A 505 35.64 23.77 -2.26
C VAL A 505 36.14 24.20 -0.87
N GLN A 506 36.26 23.25 0.06
CA GLN A 506 36.78 23.47 1.40
C GLN A 506 38.28 23.25 1.45
N THR A 507 39.03 24.21 1.98
CA THR A 507 40.51 24.15 2.12
C THR A 507 40.91 23.05 3.11
N ARG A 508 40.15 22.88 4.19
CA ARG A 508 40.31 21.82 5.18
C ARG A 508 38.93 21.29 5.57
N PRO A 509 38.40 20.28 4.83
CA PRO A 509 37.09 19.75 5.14
C PRO A 509 37.11 19.05 6.51
N ALA A 510 36.30 19.52 7.45
CA ALA A 510 36.04 18.84 8.72
C ALA A 510 35.07 17.68 8.48
N VAL A 511 35.62 16.54 8.10
CA VAL A 511 34.80 15.34 7.74
C VAL A 511 34.06 14.86 8.97
N ASN A 512 32.73 14.90 8.93
CA ASN A 512 31.87 14.41 10.00
C ASN A 512 30.86 13.33 9.51
N THR A 513 30.90 13.02 8.23
CA THR A 513 30.01 12.00 7.65
C THR A 513 30.82 11.09 6.73
N LEU A 514 30.64 9.77 6.90
CA LEU A 514 31.21 8.76 6.03
C LEU A 514 30.09 8.00 5.34
N LEU A 515 30.15 7.91 4.01
CA LEU A 515 29.27 7.08 3.19
C LEU A 515 30.08 5.85 2.77
N ILE A 516 29.65 4.67 3.22
CA ILE A 516 30.44 3.44 3.11
C ILE A 516 29.69 2.46 2.20
N GLY A 517 30.40 1.94 1.22
CA GLY A 517 29.98 0.83 0.36
C GLY A 517 30.62 -0.47 0.80
N GLY A 518 29.87 -1.56 0.70
CA GLY A 518 30.28 -2.89 1.09
C GLY A 518 29.40 -3.48 2.21
N ASP A 519 29.71 -4.70 2.62
CA ASP A 519 29.01 -5.42 3.68
C ASP A 519 29.88 -5.45 4.94
N VAL A 520 29.61 -4.55 5.88
CA VAL A 520 30.41 -4.34 7.08
C VAL A 520 29.56 -4.54 8.32
N ALA A 521 30.12 -5.20 9.34
CA ALA A 521 29.47 -5.39 10.62
C ALA A 521 29.25 -4.05 11.35
N LEU A 522 28.01 -3.60 11.48
CA LEU A 522 27.62 -2.33 12.13
C LEU A 522 28.19 -2.19 13.55
N PRO A 523 28.26 -3.25 14.40
CA PRO A 523 28.83 -3.14 15.75
C PRO A 523 30.34 -2.81 15.76
N GLU A 524 31.10 -3.20 14.73
CA GLU A 524 32.51 -2.88 14.61
C GLU A 524 32.70 -1.40 14.25
N LEU A 525 31.90 -0.88 13.32
CA LEU A 525 31.88 0.55 13.00
C LEU A 525 31.49 1.40 14.21
N ALA A 526 30.47 0.99 14.95
CA ALA A 526 30.03 1.71 16.14
C ALA A 526 31.10 1.74 17.26
N ARG A 527 31.96 0.71 17.38
CA ARG A 527 33.08 0.70 18.32
C ARG A 527 34.21 1.64 17.91
N LEU A 528 34.41 1.80 16.60
CA LEU A 528 35.47 2.69 16.08
C LEU A 528 35.11 4.17 16.20
N VAL A 529 33.84 4.50 16.12
CA VAL A 529 33.32 5.87 16.19
C VAL A 529 32.17 5.93 17.21
N PRO A 530 32.49 5.86 18.54
CA PRO A 530 31.46 5.75 19.58
C PRO A 530 30.51 6.95 19.68
N SER A 531 30.96 8.13 19.21
CA SER A 531 30.16 9.37 19.18
C SER A 531 29.32 9.54 17.90
N ALA A 532 29.40 8.59 16.97
CA ALA A 532 28.67 8.68 15.71
C ALA A 532 27.42 7.80 15.68
N ILE A 533 26.45 8.26 14.93
CA ILE A 533 25.26 7.48 14.58
C ILE A 533 25.59 6.67 13.33
N VAL A 534 25.53 5.34 13.45
CA VAL A 534 25.73 4.40 12.34
C VAL A 534 24.37 3.91 11.87
N THR A 535 24.06 4.16 10.62
CA THR A 535 22.78 3.75 10.01
C THR A 535 23.06 2.98 8.73
N SER A 536 22.48 1.79 8.56
CA SER A 536 22.52 1.08 7.28
C SER A 536 21.18 1.21 6.54
N GLN A 537 21.27 1.14 5.20
CA GLN A 537 20.07 1.13 4.35
C GLN A 537 19.13 -0.03 4.71
N GLU A 538 19.69 -1.20 5.04
CA GLU A 538 18.91 -2.36 5.45
C GLU A 538 18.20 -2.16 6.79
N SER A 539 18.87 -1.55 7.79
CA SER A 539 18.24 -1.24 9.08
C SER A 539 17.13 -0.19 8.93
N ALA A 540 17.35 0.82 8.08
CA ALA A 540 16.33 1.83 7.75
C ALA A 540 15.13 1.20 7.04
N LEU A 541 15.37 0.30 6.07
CA LEU A 541 14.31 -0.42 5.38
C LEU A 541 13.50 -1.29 6.34
N ARG A 542 14.17 -2.05 7.23
CA ARG A 542 13.47 -2.86 8.24
C ARG A 542 12.63 -1.98 9.17
N ALA A 543 13.16 -0.86 9.64
CA ALA A 543 12.42 0.06 10.50
C ALA A 543 11.13 0.58 9.82
N ILE A 544 11.20 0.88 8.51
CA ILE A 544 10.02 1.29 7.72
C ILE A 544 9.05 0.11 7.52
N GLN A 545 9.56 -1.11 7.29
CA GLN A 545 8.74 -2.29 7.07
C GLN A 545 8.06 -2.83 8.33
N ASP A 546 8.71 -2.67 9.48
CA ASP A 546 8.21 -3.09 10.78
C ASP A 546 7.18 -2.13 11.37
N ASP A 547 6.91 -1.00 10.68
CA ASP A 547 5.82 -0.10 11.07
C ASP A 547 4.48 -0.85 11.11
N PRO A 548 3.75 -0.81 12.25
CA PRO A 548 2.53 -1.59 12.45
C PRO A 548 1.44 -1.31 11.41
N LEU A 549 1.30 -0.05 10.97
CA LEU A 549 0.31 0.33 9.96
C LEU A 549 0.61 -0.33 8.62
N THR A 550 1.85 -0.21 8.17
CA THR A 550 2.30 -0.73 6.87
C THR A 550 2.29 -2.25 6.84
N SER A 551 2.76 -2.90 7.90
CA SER A 551 2.76 -4.36 8.02
C SER A 551 1.33 -4.92 7.97
N THR A 552 0.37 -4.26 8.64
CA THR A 552 -1.04 -4.64 8.62
C THR A 552 -1.64 -4.54 7.21
N VAL A 553 -1.38 -3.44 6.49
CA VAL A 553 -1.83 -3.28 5.09
C VAL A 553 -1.26 -4.40 4.21
N ARG A 554 0.02 -4.65 4.30
CA ARG A 554 0.70 -5.69 3.52
C ARG A 554 0.12 -7.08 3.77
N TRP A 555 -0.06 -7.48 5.03
CA TRP A 555 -0.66 -8.77 5.38
C TRP A 555 -2.10 -8.87 4.90
N THR A 556 -2.89 -7.81 5.02
CA THR A 556 -4.26 -7.76 4.50
C THR A 556 -4.29 -7.98 2.98
N LEU A 557 -3.41 -7.32 2.22
CA LEU A 557 -3.32 -7.51 0.77
C LEU A 557 -2.99 -8.96 0.40
N VAL A 558 -2.06 -9.60 1.12
CA VAL A 558 -1.72 -11.01 0.90
C VAL A 558 -2.91 -11.94 1.20
N ILE A 559 -3.56 -11.77 2.36
CA ILE A 559 -4.71 -12.58 2.76
C ILE A 559 -5.85 -12.44 1.75
N VAL A 560 -6.16 -11.22 1.33
CA VAL A 560 -7.22 -10.98 0.33
C VAL A 560 -6.87 -11.59 -1.01
N THR A 561 -5.62 -11.50 -1.47
CA THR A 561 -5.18 -12.12 -2.73
C THR A 561 -5.35 -13.64 -2.69
N VAL A 562 -4.98 -14.29 -1.58
CA VAL A 562 -5.17 -15.74 -1.38
C VAL A 562 -6.66 -16.09 -1.34
N ALA A 563 -7.48 -15.31 -0.64
CA ALA A 563 -8.92 -15.51 -0.58
C ALA A 563 -9.58 -15.36 -1.96
N LEU A 564 -9.20 -14.35 -2.74
CA LEU A 564 -9.69 -14.15 -4.10
C LEU A 564 -9.30 -15.31 -5.03
N ALA A 565 -8.09 -15.85 -4.89
CA ALA A 565 -7.66 -17.02 -5.63
C ALA A 565 -8.51 -18.25 -5.29
N ALA A 566 -8.82 -18.46 -4.01
CA ALA A 566 -9.69 -19.53 -3.56
C ALA A 566 -11.14 -19.35 -4.10
N TYR A 567 -11.68 -18.15 -4.03
CA TYR A 567 -13.01 -17.86 -4.60
C TYR A 567 -13.04 -18.04 -6.12
N ALA A 568 -12.00 -17.62 -6.84
CA ALA A 568 -11.88 -17.84 -8.27
C ALA A 568 -11.90 -19.33 -8.62
N LEU A 569 -11.16 -20.15 -7.87
CA LEU A 569 -11.17 -21.61 -8.04
C LEU A 569 -12.55 -22.20 -7.77
N ILE A 570 -13.19 -21.81 -6.67
CA ILE A 570 -14.56 -22.27 -6.33
C ILE A 570 -15.54 -21.88 -7.44
N ALA A 571 -15.47 -20.64 -7.95
CA ALA A 571 -16.32 -20.17 -9.04
C ALA A 571 -16.16 -21.01 -10.32
N VAL A 572 -14.93 -21.37 -10.67
CA VAL A 572 -14.63 -22.24 -11.82
C VAL A 572 -15.22 -23.65 -11.59
N VAL A 573 -15.00 -24.22 -10.41
CA VAL A 573 -15.54 -25.56 -10.08
C VAL A 573 -17.08 -25.55 -10.12
N LEU A 574 -17.73 -24.58 -9.50
CA LEU A 574 -19.19 -24.44 -9.52
C LEU A 574 -19.73 -24.30 -10.95
N SER A 575 -19.09 -23.47 -11.78
CA SER A 575 -19.41 -23.33 -13.18
C SER A 575 -19.33 -24.62 -13.98
N LEU A 576 -18.30 -25.43 -13.70
CA LEU A 576 -18.13 -26.74 -14.32
C LEU A 576 -19.23 -27.72 -13.90
N VAL A 577 -19.64 -27.67 -12.64
CA VAL A 577 -20.72 -28.51 -12.10
C VAL A 577 -22.09 -28.14 -12.70
N ILE A 578 -22.37 -26.82 -12.77
CA ILE A 578 -23.62 -26.32 -13.35
C ILE A 578 -23.78 -26.78 -14.82
N GLY A 579 -22.75 -26.69 -15.64
CA GLY A 579 -22.78 -27.12 -17.03
C GLY A 579 -22.53 -28.63 -17.28
N ALA A 580 -22.29 -29.43 -16.22
CA ALA A 580 -21.86 -30.81 -16.39
C ALA A 580 -22.88 -31.70 -17.10
N ALA A 581 -24.16 -31.59 -16.78
CA ALA A 581 -25.23 -32.40 -17.37
C ALA A 581 -25.41 -32.13 -18.88
N GLU A 582 -25.49 -30.86 -19.27
CA GLU A 582 -25.61 -30.48 -20.69
C GLU A 582 -24.38 -30.92 -21.50
N ARG A 583 -23.19 -30.78 -20.91
CA ARG A 583 -21.95 -31.22 -21.55
C ARG A 583 -21.85 -32.74 -21.66
N ALA A 584 -22.30 -33.47 -20.64
CA ALA A 584 -22.32 -34.95 -20.67
C ALA A 584 -23.17 -35.48 -21.81
N LEU A 585 -24.41 -34.96 -21.97
CA LEU A 585 -25.28 -35.31 -23.08
C LEU A 585 -24.61 -35.02 -24.44
N ALA A 586 -24.08 -33.82 -24.60
CA ALA A 586 -23.45 -33.42 -25.86
C ALA A 586 -22.19 -34.23 -26.18
N VAL A 587 -21.36 -34.58 -25.19
CA VAL A 587 -20.21 -35.46 -25.36
C VAL A 587 -20.64 -36.88 -25.69
N SER A 588 -21.70 -37.37 -25.08
CA SER A 588 -22.29 -38.70 -25.40
C SER A 588 -22.65 -38.79 -26.88
N PHE A 589 -23.38 -37.83 -27.42
CA PHE A 589 -23.69 -37.78 -28.86
C PHE A 589 -22.45 -37.71 -29.76
N LEU A 590 -21.43 -36.95 -29.36
CA LEU A 590 -20.19 -36.86 -30.15
C LEU A 590 -19.39 -38.17 -30.11
N ARG A 591 -19.46 -38.90 -29.00
CA ARG A 591 -18.85 -40.22 -28.89
C ARG A 591 -19.48 -41.27 -29.79
N THR A 592 -20.81 -41.21 -29.95
CA THR A 592 -21.48 -42.10 -30.91
C THR A 592 -21.05 -41.82 -32.37
N LEU A 593 -20.60 -40.59 -32.63
CA LEU A 593 -20.03 -40.17 -33.92
C LEU A 593 -18.53 -40.47 -34.05
N GLY A 594 -17.92 -41.21 -33.09
CA GLY A 594 -16.52 -41.66 -33.16
C GLY A 594 -15.49 -40.75 -32.50
N LEU A 595 -15.89 -39.73 -31.69
CA LEU A 595 -14.92 -38.94 -30.95
C LEU A 595 -14.23 -39.76 -29.84
N SER A 596 -12.90 -39.72 -29.84
CA SER A 596 -12.09 -40.35 -28.77
C SER A 596 -12.23 -39.59 -27.44
N GLU A 597 -12.01 -40.29 -26.36
CA GLU A 597 -12.11 -39.73 -25.01
C GLU A 597 -11.15 -38.54 -24.76
N ARG A 598 -9.92 -38.62 -25.31
CA ARG A 598 -8.94 -37.53 -25.26
C ARG A 598 -9.39 -36.29 -26.06
N GLN A 599 -10.09 -36.52 -27.17
CA GLN A 599 -10.67 -35.44 -27.99
C GLN A 599 -11.83 -34.75 -27.27
N ALA A 600 -12.70 -35.51 -26.58
CA ALA A 600 -13.78 -35.01 -25.77
C ALA A 600 -13.28 -34.12 -24.61
N GLN A 601 -12.19 -34.53 -23.96
CA GLN A 601 -11.57 -33.75 -22.89
C GLN A 601 -10.93 -32.45 -23.42
N ARG A 602 -10.23 -32.51 -24.54
CA ARG A 602 -9.68 -31.33 -25.21
C ARG A 602 -10.78 -30.36 -25.64
N LEU A 603 -11.93 -30.86 -26.07
CA LEU A 603 -13.09 -30.06 -26.44
C LEU A 603 -13.58 -29.24 -25.23
N THR A 604 -13.73 -29.86 -24.05
CA THR A 604 -14.17 -29.17 -22.83
C THR A 604 -13.19 -28.09 -22.40
N VAL A 605 -11.88 -28.37 -22.46
CA VAL A 605 -10.86 -27.36 -22.14
C VAL A 605 -10.90 -26.21 -23.13
N LEU A 606 -11.00 -26.48 -24.45
CA LEU A 606 -11.08 -25.48 -25.50
C LEU A 606 -12.35 -24.62 -25.44
N GLU A 607 -13.43 -25.14 -24.85
CA GLU A 607 -14.67 -24.38 -24.60
C GLU A 607 -14.48 -23.31 -23.51
N ILE A 608 -13.68 -23.62 -22.46
CA ILE A 608 -13.51 -22.76 -21.28
C ILE A 608 -12.28 -21.84 -21.40
N LEU A 609 -11.22 -22.31 -22.05
CA LEU A 609 -9.94 -21.60 -22.16
C LEU A 609 -10.08 -20.17 -22.70
N PRO A 610 -10.84 -19.89 -23.80
CA PRO A 610 -10.96 -18.52 -24.29
C PRO A 610 -11.62 -17.58 -23.29
N MET A 611 -12.57 -18.09 -22.51
CA MET A 611 -13.24 -17.34 -21.45
C MET A 611 -12.23 -16.92 -20.36
N ILE A 612 -11.41 -17.87 -19.90
CA ILE A 612 -10.39 -17.60 -18.89
C ILE A 612 -9.36 -16.59 -19.43
N VAL A 613 -8.89 -16.76 -20.67
CA VAL A 613 -7.90 -15.87 -21.29
C VAL A 613 -8.43 -14.44 -21.43
N VAL A 614 -9.66 -14.27 -21.95
CA VAL A 614 -10.26 -12.94 -22.10
C VAL A 614 -10.46 -12.30 -20.72
N THR A 615 -10.95 -13.05 -19.74
CA THR A 615 -11.15 -12.56 -18.38
C THR A 615 -9.81 -12.18 -17.73
N ALA A 616 -8.76 -12.96 -17.95
CA ALA A 616 -7.41 -12.68 -17.44
C ALA A 616 -6.86 -11.38 -18.03
N LEU A 617 -6.95 -11.19 -19.34
CA LEU A 617 -6.48 -9.98 -20.01
C LEU A 617 -7.24 -8.73 -19.57
N VAL A 618 -8.56 -8.81 -19.49
CA VAL A 618 -9.39 -7.68 -19.04
C VAL A 618 -9.18 -7.42 -17.55
N GLY A 619 -9.07 -8.46 -16.72
CA GLY A 619 -8.78 -8.37 -15.31
C GLY A 619 -7.42 -7.72 -15.04
N LEU A 620 -6.39 -8.11 -15.81
CA LEU A 620 -5.06 -7.49 -15.78
C LEU A 620 -5.15 -5.99 -16.14
N GLY A 621 -5.79 -5.66 -17.26
CA GLY A 621 -5.95 -4.27 -17.69
C GLY A 621 -6.75 -3.42 -16.69
N LEU A 622 -7.78 -4.00 -16.08
CA LEU A 622 -8.56 -3.33 -15.03
C LEU A 622 -7.70 -3.09 -13.78
N GLY A 623 -7.00 -4.13 -13.30
CA GLY A 623 -6.17 -4.03 -12.09
C GLY A 623 -5.03 -3.04 -12.22
N LEU A 624 -4.40 -2.95 -13.41
CA LEU A 624 -3.38 -1.95 -13.74
C LEU A 624 -3.98 -0.54 -13.90
N GLY A 625 -5.21 -0.44 -14.38
CA GLY A 625 -5.90 0.85 -14.60
C GLY A 625 -6.55 1.43 -13.34
N LEU A 626 -6.88 0.62 -12.35
CA LEU A 626 -7.55 1.06 -11.12
C LEU A 626 -6.75 2.12 -10.35
N PRO A 627 -5.43 1.99 -10.10
CA PRO A 627 -4.65 3.03 -9.41
C PRO A 627 -4.72 4.37 -10.14
N ALA A 628 -4.58 4.35 -11.47
CA ALA A 628 -4.67 5.56 -12.29
C ALA A 628 -6.08 6.18 -12.31
N ALA A 629 -7.12 5.35 -12.28
CA ALA A 629 -8.52 5.80 -12.24
C ALA A 629 -8.88 6.44 -10.89
N LEU A 630 -8.32 5.94 -9.80
CA LEU A 630 -8.55 6.45 -8.44
C LEU A 630 -7.71 7.69 -8.12
N GLY A 631 -6.61 7.89 -8.86
CA GLY A 631 -5.77 9.09 -8.75
C GLY A 631 -5.12 9.26 -7.37
N PRO A 632 -5.10 10.51 -6.82
CA PRO A 632 -4.41 10.84 -5.57
C PRO A 632 -4.89 10.04 -4.35
N GLY A 633 -5.97 9.26 -4.48
CA GLY A 633 -6.49 8.40 -3.42
C GLY A 633 -5.62 7.20 -3.07
N VAL A 634 -4.63 6.90 -3.91
CA VAL A 634 -3.62 5.86 -3.66
C VAL A 634 -2.25 6.53 -3.65
N ASP A 635 -2.11 7.57 -2.81
CA ASP A 635 -0.81 8.21 -2.60
C ASP A 635 0.08 7.33 -1.72
N LEU A 636 1.05 6.69 -2.35
CA LEU A 636 1.98 5.80 -1.68
C LEU A 636 3.11 6.55 -0.95
N SER A 637 3.25 7.86 -1.13
CA SER A 637 4.26 8.69 -0.45
C SER A 637 4.08 8.66 1.07
N SER A 638 2.84 8.53 1.54
CA SER A 638 2.51 8.37 2.97
C SER A 638 3.20 7.17 3.64
N TYR A 639 3.58 6.14 2.86
CA TYR A 639 4.31 4.97 3.35
C TYR A 639 5.83 5.15 3.29
N ALA A 640 6.32 6.29 2.80
CA ALA A 640 7.72 6.65 2.72
C ALA A 640 8.20 7.54 3.88
N GLY A 641 7.31 7.90 4.84
CA GLY A 641 7.66 8.78 5.96
C GLY A 641 7.96 10.22 5.51
N ASP A 642 7.13 10.81 4.66
CA ASP A 642 7.27 12.17 4.10
C ASP A 642 8.56 12.41 3.28
N LEU A 643 9.30 11.35 2.95
CA LEU A 643 10.44 11.48 2.06
C LEU A 643 9.96 11.69 0.62
N PRO A 644 10.56 12.61 -0.14
CA PRO A 644 10.22 12.79 -1.53
C PRO A 644 10.64 11.56 -2.33
N VAL A 645 9.67 10.72 -2.64
CA VAL A 645 9.82 9.58 -3.52
C VAL A 645 9.28 9.99 -4.88
N GLY A 646 10.10 9.90 -5.92
CA GLY A 646 9.70 10.21 -7.29
C GLY A 646 8.54 9.34 -7.79
N ASP A 647 8.07 9.62 -9.01
CA ASP A 647 6.97 8.87 -9.61
C ASP A 647 7.24 7.37 -9.61
N TYR A 648 6.23 6.61 -9.17
CA TYR A 648 6.27 5.16 -9.11
C TYR A 648 6.34 4.55 -10.52
N SER A 649 7.36 3.73 -10.79
CA SER A 649 7.45 2.93 -12.00
C SER A 649 6.71 1.61 -11.81
N LEU A 650 5.64 1.39 -12.62
CA LEU A 650 4.87 0.14 -12.62
C LEU A 650 5.77 -1.02 -13.06
N ASP A 651 6.05 -1.96 -12.15
CA ASP A 651 6.60 -3.27 -12.54
C ASP A 651 5.44 -4.19 -12.98
N LEU A 652 5.49 -4.61 -14.24
CA LEU A 652 4.47 -5.48 -14.84
C LEU A 652 4.72 -6.97 -14.53
N PHE A 653 5.87 -7.32 -13.97
CA PHE A 653 6.22 -8.73 -13.77
C PHE A 653 5.29 -9.41 -12.75
N LEU A 654 5.17 -8.84 -11.55
CA LEU A 654 4.35 -9.42 -10.47
C LEU A 654 2.85 -9.50 -10.82
N PRO A 655 2.20 -8.43 -11.34
CA PRO A 655 0.81 -8.48 -11.77
C PRO A 655 0.55 -9.50 -12.89
N SER A 656 1.45 -9.59 -13.88
CA SER A 656 1.30 -10.54 -14.98
C SER A 656 1.53 -11.99 -14.52
N ALA A 657 2.50 -12.23 -13.64
CA ALA A 657 2.76 -13.55 -13.06
C ALA A 657 1.57 -14.04 -12.22
N LEU A 658 0.96 -13.18 -11.39
CA LEU A 658 -0.24 -13.50 -10.64
C LEU A 658 -1.42 -13.82 -11.56
N THR A 659 -1.64 -12.99 -12.59
CA THR A 659 -2.72 -13.23 -13.56
C THR A 659 -2.54 -14.55 -14.28
N ALA A 660 -1.33 -14.84 -14.74
CA ALA A 660 -1.00 -16.11 -15.40
C ALA A 660 -1.15 -17.31 -14.42
N GLY A 661 -0.73 -17.16 -13.19
CA GLY A 661 -0.88 -18.16 -12.13
C GLY A 661 -2.35 -18.49 -11.83
N LEU A 662 -3.18 -17.46 -11.64
CA LEU A 662 -4.62 -17.64 -11.43
C LEU A 662 -5.34 -18.26 -12.65
N ALA A 663 -4.97 -17.84 -13.85
CA ALA A 663 -5.49 -18.43 -15.08
C ALA A 663 -5.05 -19.90 -15.21
N ALA A 664 -3.82 -20.24 -14.88
CA ALA A 664 -3.32 -21.61 -14.87
C ALA A 664 -4.06 -22.47 -13.83
N VAL A 665 -4.29 -21.97 -12.62
CA VAL A 665 -5.08 -22.64 -11.57
C VAL A 665 -6.49 -22.90 -12.05
N ALA A 666 -7.14 -21.94 -12.72
CA ALA A 666 -8.48 -22.10 -13.28
C ALA A 666 -8.52 -23.18 -14.36
N VAL A 667 -7.53 -23.23 -15.26
CA VAL A 667 -7.42 -24.25 -16.31
C VAL A 667 -7.13 -25.64 -15.72
N LEU A 668 -6.21 -25.71 -14.75
CA LEU A 668 -5.88 -26.97 -14.05
C LEU A 668 -7.09 -27.49 -13.25
N GLY A 669 -7.84 -26.60 -12.59
CA GLY A 669 -9.08 -26.95 -11.89
C GLY A 669 -10.14 -27.52 -12.86
N ALA A 670 -10.28 -26.91 -14.03
CA ALA A 670 -11.15 -27.43 -15.09
C ALA A 670 -10.70 -28.81 -15.58
N TYR A 671 -9.41 -28.98 -15.79
CA TYR A 671 -8.85 -30.27 -16.21
C TYR A 671 -9.03 -31.35 -15.14
N ALA A 672 -8.73 -31.05 -13.87
CA ALA A 672 -8.89 -31.97 -12.75
C ALA A 672 -10.34 -32.40 -12.57
N HIS A 673 -11.28 -31.45 -12.61
CA HIS A 673 -12.72 -31.75 -12.52
C HIS A 673 -13.18 -32.70 -13.65
N THR A 674 -12.77 -32.45 -14.89
CA THR A 674 -13.10 -33.33 -16.02
C THR A 674 -12.47 -34.71 -15.88
N ALA A 675 -11.27 -34.81 -15.32
CA ALA A 675 -10.60 -36.07 -15.05
C ALA A 675 -11.28 -36.90 -13.92
N ILE A 676 -11.76 -36.22 -12.87
CA ILE A 676 -12.48 -36.86 -11.74
C ILE A 676 -13.88 -37.33 -12.17
N SER A 677 -14.61 -36.52 -12.93
CA SER A 677 -15.94 -36.87 -13.38
C SER A 677 -15.93 -38.06 -14.37
N ARG A 678 -14.81 -38.30 -15.07
CA ARG A 678 -14.57 -39.50 -15.88
C ARG A 678 -14.69 -40.83 -15.08
N ARG A 679 -14.17 -40.85 -13.87
CA ARG A 679 -14.18 -42.08 -13.05
C ARG A 679 -15.59 -42.49 -12.59
N ARG A 680 -16.54 -41.55 -12.60
CA ARG A 680 -17.93 -41.76 -12.14
C ARG A 680 -18.94 -42.11 -13.25
N SER A 681 -18.63 -41.87 -14.54
CA SER A 681 -19.64 -41.86 -15.61
C SER A 681 -19.88 -43.18 -16.35
N LEU A 682 -18.99 -44.19 -16.25
CA LEU A 682 -19.14 -45.46 -16.99
C LEU A 682 -20.28 -46.32 -16.47
N GLY A 683 -20.63 -46.24 -15.18
CA GLY A 683 -21.73 -47.06 -14.61
C GLY A 683 -23.13 -46.43 -14.70
N ALA A 684 -23.21 -45.08 -14.82
CA ALA A 684 -24.49 -44.36 -14.82
C ALA A 684 -25.12 -44.20 -16.21
N VAL A 685 -24.29 -44.18 -17.27
CA VAL A 685 -24.79 -43.99 -18.65
C VAL A 685 -25.41 -45.28 -19.21
N LEU A 686 -25.05 -46.44 -18.69
CA LEU A 686 -25.66 -47.71 -19.11
C LEU A 686 -27.02 -48.01 -18.45
N ARG A 687 -27.46 -47.20 -17.49
CA ARG A 687 -28.81 -47.24 -16.86
C ARG A 687 -29.80 -46.22 -17.42
N VAL A 688 -29.63 -45.80 -18.65
CA VAL A 688 -30.56 -44.84 -19.32
C VAL A 688 -31.88 -45.51 -19.73
N GLY A 689 -32.19 -46.67 -19.26
CA GLY A 689 -33.50 -47.32 -19.46
C GLY A 689 -34.62 -46.84 -18.52
N ASP A 690 -34.29 -46.14 -17.42
CA ASP A 690 -35.25 -45.68 -16.42
C ASP A 690 -35.17 -44.14 -16.25
N LEU A 691 -35.68 -43.43 -17.25
CA LEU A 691 -36.05 -42.02 -17.07
C LEU A 691 -37.59 -41.99 -16.92
N PRO A 692 -38.12 -41.51 -15.75
CA PRO A 692 -39.55 -41.24 -15.60
C PRO A 692 -40.00 -40.04 -16.44
#